data_395d9cdf2f8facd1b0742abcf158f2c8
#
_entry.id   395d9cdf2f8facd1b0742abcf158f2c8
#
_cell.length_a   1.000
_cell.length_b   1.000
_cell.length_c   1.000
_cell.angle_alpha   90.00
_cell.angle_beta   90.00
_cell.angle_gamma   90.00
#
_symmetry.space_group_name_H-M   'P 1'
#
loop_
_entity.id
_entity.type
_entity.pdbx_description
1 polymer ?
#
loop_
_entity_poly.entity_id
_entity_poly.type
_entity_poly.pdbx_seq_one_letter_code
_entity_poly.pdbx_strand_id
1 'polypeptide(L)'
;TNHCRLTINKFSGGRRYISGNRCERGIGKEKNKEHIPNLYEYKNQRLFDYEPLTEENATRGTVGIPRVLNFYENYPFWFTFFTELKYRVVLSPSSTHKLYEMGIESIPSESECYPAKLAHGHVTWLIRQGLKFIFYPCVPYERTEFPDAGNHYNCPIVTSYAENIKNNIDELSGSDIDFFNPFLSFESEQILENGLVEEFSKHCGIPAEEIRAAARKAWGELVHTREDIMRKGEETLEYMQKTGRRGIVLAGRPYHVDPQINHGIPEMINSYGLAVLTEDSISHLHPVERPLFVMDQWMYHSRMYAAASFVKTRDDLDLIQLNSFGCGLDAVTTDEVSDILTNSGKIYTCLKIDEVNNLGAARIRIRSLIAAIRVREKKGDCRSIVSSSYDRVIFTEEMRKTYTILCPQMSPIHFDVIEPAFRSAGYKLEVLPDSDRAAIDMGLKYVNNDACYPSLVVVGQIMTAVLSGKYDTNKLAVIISQTGGGCRATNYISFIRRALAKAGQEQIPVVSLNLSGLEANPGFKITPGLAMKGLYGLVFGDIFMRVLYRMRPYEKEAGSADRLHAKWLKICQDFVSQKHVSHRRFVQICQGIIKDFDRLPIDENLRKPRVGVVGEILVKFSPSANNHLVELLESEGAEAVVPDLMDFLLYCFKNSEFKADHLGKKRSSAHIARVGIQAMEWLRKPAAKALKASVHFNAPGNIDEMAKMASDIVSVGNQTGEGWFLTAEMLELIHEDVPNIVCTQPFGCLPNHVVGKGVIKELRRRYPTSNVVAIDYDPGASEVNQLNRLKLMLSTANKHLKAEQK
;
A
#
# COMPACT_ATOMS: atom_id res chain seq x y z
N THR A 1 0.75 46.32 -6.86
CA THR A 1 0.42 46.23 -8.30
C THR A 1 1.33 45.17 -8.90
N ASN A 2 0.74 44.14 -9.50
CA ASN A 2 1.47 42.94 -9.97
C ASN A 2 2.12 43.14 -11.36
N HIS A 3 2.20 44.40 -11.86
CA HIS A 3 2.75 44.70 -13.17
C HIS A 3 2.31 43.76 -14.31
N CYS A 4 1.01 43.43 -14.36
CA CYS A 4 0.46 42.55 -15.38
C CYS A 4 0.34 43.27 -16.71
N ARG A 5 0.86 42.67 -17.78
CA ARG A 5 0.54 43.07 -19.15
C ARG A 5 -0.71 42.32 -19.60
N LEU A 6 -1.83 43.01 -19.76
CA LEU A 6 -3.11 42.44 -20.13
C LEU A 6 -3.35 42.55 -21.62
N THR A 7 -3.79 41.46 -22.26
CA THR A 7 -4.34 41.47 -23.63
C THR A 7 -5.84 41.33 -23.54
N ILE A 8 -6.58 42.26 -24.12
CA ILE A 8 -8.05 42.27 -24.15
C ILE A 8 -8.51 42.06 -25.59
N ASN A 9 -8.97 40.88 -25.90
CA ASN A 9 -9.58 40.52 -27.17
C ASN A 9 -11.10 40.83 -27.09
N LYS A 10 -11.60 41.63 -28.02
CA LYS A 10 -13.02 41.98 -28.17
C LYS A 10 -13.60 41.18 -29.35
N PHE A 11 -14.70 40.49 -29.12
CA PHE A 11 -15.43 39.72 -30.12
C PHE A 11 -16.77 40.37 -30.47
N SER A 12 -17.33 40.01 -31.61
CA SER A 12 -18.69 40.41 -32.00
C SER A 12 -19.69 40.06 -30.91
N GLY A 13 -20.64 40.96 -30.63
CA GLY A 13 -21.59 40.79 -29.53
C GLY A 13 -21.11 41.25 -28.16
N GLY A 14 -20.07 42.11 -28.08
CA GLY A 14 -19.62 42.71 -26.83
C GLY A 14 -18.84 41.80 -25.89
N ARG A 15 -18.57 40.54 -26.27
CA ARG A 15 -17.75 39.61 -25.47
C ARG A 15 -16.29 40.07 -25.43
N ARG A 16 -15.69 39.98 -24.24
CA ARG A 16 -14.28 40.30 -24.02
C ARG A 16 -13.57 39.06 -23.48
N TYR A 17 -12.39 38.79 -23.98
CA TYR A 17 -11.46 37.82 -23.43
C TYR A 17 -10.20 38.53 -22.98
N ILE A 18 -9.81 38.33 -21.71
CA ILE A 18 -8.67 38.96 -21.08
C ILE A 18 -7.65 37.88 -20.74
N SER A 19 -6.41 38.05 -21.17
CA SER A 19 -5.27 37.17 -20.88
C SER A 19 -4.06 37.95 -20.38
N GLY A 20 -3.09 37.25 -19.79
CA GLY A 20 -1.89 37.84 -19.21
C GLY A 20 -2.09 38.41 -17.79
N ASN A 21 -3.26 38.23 -17.19
CA ASN A 21 -3.52 38.59 -15.81
C ASN A 21 -2.88 37.61 -14.82
N ARG A 22 -2.20 38.14 -13.81
CA ARG A 22 -1.61 37.36 -12.69
C ARG A 22 -2.54 37.31 -11.48
N CYS A 23 -3.68 37.98 -11.50
CA CYS A 23 -4.69 37.95 -10.44
C CYS A 23 -6.06 38.35 -11.05
N GLU A 24 -7.13 38.09 -10.32
CA GLU A 24 -8.50 38.37 -10.78
C GLU A 24 -8.86 39.82 -10.94
N ARG A 25 -8.15 40.72 -10.26
CA ARG A 25 -8.31 42.16 -10.45
C ARG A 25 -8.14 42.60 -11.92
N GLY A 26 -7.24 41.89 -12.66
CA GLY A 26 -7.01 42.17 -14.08
C GLY A 26 -8.18 41.83 -14.98
N ILE A 27 -9.12 40.99 -14.53
CA ILE A 27 -10.32 40.59 -15.27
C ILE A 27 -11.52 41.51 -14.96
N GLY A 28 -11.37 42.45 -14.01
CA GLY A 28 -12.46 43.33 -13.57
C GLY A 28 -13.51 42.64 -12.68
N LYS A 29 -13.20 41.44 -12.13
CA LYS A 29 -14.05 40.85 -11.12
C LYS A 29 -13.80 41.56 -9.78
N GLU A 30 -14.79 42.27 -9.29
CA GLU A 30 -14.81 42.69 -7.89
C GLU A 30 -14.86 41.42 -7.00
N LYS A 31 -14.09 41.43 -5.90
CA LYS A 31 -14.27 40.42 -4.86
C LYS A 31 -15.73 40.44 -4.45
N ASN A 32 -16.43 39.32 -4.66
CA ASN A 32 -17.77 39.16 -4.14
C ASN A 32 -17.75 39.48 -2.65
N LYS A 33 -18.52 40.45 -2.21
CA LYS A 33 -18.62 40.88 -0.81
C LYS A 33 -19.40 39.84 0.02
N GLU A 34 -20.05 38.87 -0.61
CA GLU A 34 -20.78 37.80 0.06
C GLU A 34 -19.81 36.69 0.45
N HIS A 35 -19.78 36.38 1.73
CA HIS A 35 -18.98 35.29 2.27
C HIS A 35 -19.70 33.95 1.97
N ILE A 36 -19.28 33.29 0.90
CA ILE A 36 -19.75 31.94 0.58
C ILE A 36 -18.94 30.93 1.39
N PRO A 37 -19.54 29.95 2.10
CA PRO A 37 -18.81 29.00 2.93
C PRO A 37 -17.75 28.21 2.16
N ASN A 38 -16.55 28.13 2.76
CA ASN A 38 -15.43 27.33 2.31
C ASN A 38 -14.89 26.52 3.49
N LEU A 39 -15.30 25.26 3.59
CA LEU A 39 -14.92 24.41 4.73
C LEU A 39 -13.48 23.92 4.68
N TYR A 40 -12.80 23.99 3.54
CA TYR A 40 -11.35 23.75 3.47
C TYR A 40 -10.56 24.81 4.26
N GLU A 41 -10.91 26.08 4.07
CA GLU A 41 -10.32 27.18 4.82
C GLU A 41 -10.67 27.09 6.31
N TYR A 42 -11.94 26.86 6.64
CA TYR A 42 -12.40 26.68 8.02
C TYR A 42 -11.67 25.53 8.72
N LYS A 43 -11.64 24.33 8.10
CA LYS A 43 -10.99 23.15 8.65
C LYS A 43 -9.49 23.39 8.88
N ASN A 44 -8.81 24.01 7.91
CA ASN A 44 -7.39 24.32 8.04
C ASN A 44 -7.10 25.23 9.24
N GLN A 45 -7.93 26.26 9.46
CA GLN A 45 -7.84 27.13 10.63
C GLN A 45 -8.15 26.36 11.91
N ARG A 46 -9.26 25.65 11.98
CA ARG A 46 -9.69 24.90 13.16
C ARG A 46 -8.67 23.86 13.64
N LEU A 47 -7.98 23.20 12.70
CA LEU A 47 -6.98 22.19 13.03
C LEU A 47 -5.70 22.75 13.61
N PHE A 48 -5.28 23.98 13.24
CA PHE A 48 -3.93 24.45 13.54
C PHE A 48 -3.88 25.79 14.29
N ASP A 49 -5.01 26.41 14.57
CA ASP A 49 -5.07 27.70 15.28
C ASP A 49 -5.08 27.46 16.81
N TYR A 50 -3.90 27.08 17.32
CA TYR A 50 -3.66 26.86 18.73
C TYR A 50 -2.48 27.67 19.20
N GLU A 51 -2.57 28.26 20.41
CA GLU A 51 -1.49 29.04 21.02
C GLU A 51 -0.57 28.14 21.86
N PRO A 52 0.72 28.02 21.53
CA PRO A 52 1.67 27.23 22.30
C PRO A 52 1.99 27.85 23.65
N LEU A 53 2.37 27.00 24.62
CA LEU A 53 2.84 27.48 25.93
C LEU A 53 4.01 28.46 25.77
N THR A 54 4.08 29.42 26.66
CA THR A 54 5.29 30.26 26.83
C THR A 54 6.46 29.39 27.29
N GLU A 55 7.69 29.85 27.08
CA GLU A 55 8.88 29.13 27.52
C GLU A 55 8.89 28.89 29.04
N GLU A 56 8.40 29.85 29.83
CA GLU A 56 8.30 29.76 31.28
C GLU A 56 7.34 28.67 31.74
N ASN A 57 6.24 28.43 31.01
CA ASN A 57 5.23 27.44 31.32
C ASN A 57 5.56 26.04 30.76
N ALA A 58 6.52 25.96 29.85
CA ALA A 58 6.95 24.73 29.19
C ALA A 58 8.07 24.04 29.99
N THR A 59 7.76 23.53 31.17
CA THR A 59 8.73 22.96 32.11
C THR A 59 9.45 21.72 31.61
N ARG A 60 8.94 21.05 30.55
CA ARG A 60 9.56 19.88 29.90
C ARG A 60 10.25 20.23 28.59
N GLY A 61 10.36 21.51 28.23
CA GLY A 61 11.02 21.93 27.00
C GLY A 61 10.11 22.02 25.80
N THR A 62 10.69 21.88 24.62
CA THR A 62 10.01 22.12 23.34
C THR A 62 9.96 20.84 22.51
N VAL A 63 8.82 20.56 21.90
CA VAL A 63 8.63 19.47 20.94
C VAL A 63 8.30 20.05 19.56
N GLY A 64 8.99 19.57 18.52
CA GLY A 64 8.71 19.89 17.13
C GLY A 64 7.70 18.89 16.53
N ILE A 65 6.67 19.41 15.87
CA ILE A 65 5.69 18.60 15.15
C ILE A 65 5.70 19.01 13.67
N PRO A 66 5.93 18.10 12.72
CA PRO A 66 5.81 18.42 11.30
C PRO A 66 4.33 18.52 10.89
N ARG A 67 3.95 19.56 10.17
CA ARG A 67 2.59 19.77 9.66
C ARG A 67 2.37 18.97 8.38
N VAL A 68 2.22 17.65 8.51
CA VAL A 68 2.18 16.72 7.38
C VAL A 68 1.20 15.58 7.59
N LEU A 69 0.75 14.98 6.49
CA LEU A 69 -0.01 13.73 6.45
C LEU A 69 -1.10 13.65 7.54
N ASN A 70 -0.97 12.76 8.49
CA ASN A 70 -2.00 12.50 9.50
C ASN A 70 -2.17 13.59 10.55
N PHE A 71 -1.24 14.54 10.64
CA PHE A 71 -1.44 15.70 11.50
C PHE A 71 -2.57 16.61 11.01
N TYR A 72 -2.96 16.53 9.74
CA TYR A 72 -4.18 17.17 9.21
C TYR A 72 -5.49 16.51 9.70
N GLU A 73 -5.39 15.46 10.51
CA GLU A 73 -6.51 14.84 11.23
C GLU A 73 -6.31 14.95 12.74
N ASN A 74 -5.14 14.54 13.24
CA ASN A 74 -4.91 14.28 14.66
C ASN A 74 -4.10 15.38 15.38
N TYR A 75 -3.77 16.52 14.73
CA TYR A 75 -3.01 17.59 15.36
C TYR A 75 -3.69 18.16 16.63
N PRO A 76 -5.02 18.37 16.68
CA PRO A 76 -5.69 18.84 17.91
C PRO A 76 -5.43 17.94 19.11
N PHE A 77 -5.38 16.61 18.90
CA PHE A 77 -4.99 15.66 19.91
C PHE A 77 -3.55 15.90 20.37
N TRP A 78 -2.60 15.94 19.46
CA TRP A 78 -1.19 16.05 19.78
C TRP A 78 -0.82 17.37 20.43
N PHE A 79 -1.40 18.46 19.95
CA PHE A 79 -1.19 19.78 20.55
C PHE A 79 -1.65 19.77 22.01
N THR A 80 -2.87 19.30 22.27
CA THR A 80 -3.45 19.25 23.63
C THR A 80 -2.65 18.30 24.52
N PHE A 81 -2.28 17.12 24.02
CA PHE A 81 -1.50 16.12 24.77
C PHE A 81 -0.15 16.69 25.24
N PHE A 82 0.62 17.27 24.35
CA PHE A 82 1.92 17.85 24.71
C PHE A 82 1.80 19.09 25.59
N THR A 83 0.80 19.93 25.37
CA THR A 83 0.52 21.10 26.22
C THR A 83 0.18 20.69 27.65
N GLU A 84 -0.66 19.70 27.85
CA GLU A 84 -0.98 19.14 29.17
C GLU A 84 0.25 18.52 29.85
N LEU A 85 1.12 17.89 29.09
CA LEU A 85 2.41 17.39 29.58
C LEU A 85 3.47 18.49 29.77
N LYS A 86 3.10 19.79 29.62
CA LYS A 86 4.00 20.93 29.81
C LYS A 86 5.16 21.01 28.79
N TYR A 87 4.93 20.57 27.56
CA TYR A 87 5.80 20.86 26.43
C TYR A 87 5.29 22.07 25.65
N ARG A 88 6.22 22.90 25.16
CA ARG A 88 5.91 23.91 24.14
C ARG A 88 5.89 23.23 22.77
N VAL A 89 4.78 23.28 22.09
CA VAL A 89 4.65 22.71 20.74
C VAL A 89 5.11 23.73 19.71
N VAL A 90 6.06 23.34 18.86
CA VAL A 90 6.48 24.10 17.67
C VAL A 90 6.02 23.33 16.44
N LEU A 91 5.00 23.85 15.78
CA LEU A 91 4.50 23.31 14.53
C LEU A 91 5.30 23.89 13.36
N SER A 92 5.69 23.05 12.39
CA SER A 92 6.28 23.57 11.15
C SER A 92 5.26 24.42 10.38
N PRO A 93 5.69 25.41 9.56
CA PRO A 93 4.79 26.36 8.91
C PRO A 93 3.90 25.67 7.86
N SER A 94 2.92 26.39 7.33
CA SER A 94 2.15 25.91 6.15
C SER A 94 3.08 25.58 5.01
N SER A 95 2.75 24.52 4.27
CA SER A 95 3.57 24.03 3.17
C SER A 95 3.76 25.08 2.08
N THR A 96 4.95 25.12 1.53
CA THR A 96 5.32 25.98 0.39
C THR A 96 6.30 25.22 -0.50
N HIS A 97 6.43 25.63 -1.77
CA HIS A 97 7.42 25.06 -2.68
C HIS A 97 8.85 25.17 -2.12
N LYS A 98 9.18 26.29 -1.45
CA LYS A 98 10.48 26.46 -0.80
C LYS A 98 10.72 25.43 0.31
N LEU A 99 9.66 25.07 1.07
CA LEU A 99 9.76 24.05 2.08
C LEU A 99 9.99 22.67 1.45
N TYR A 100 9.30 22.35 0.35
CA TYR A 100 9.52 21.14 -0.42
C TYR A 100 10.99 21.03 -0.89
N GLU A 101 11.53 22.12 -1.48
CA GLU A 101 12.92 22.17 -1.94
C GLU A 101 13.94 21.88 -0.81
N MET A 102 13.61 22.23 0.44
CA MET A 102 14.51 21.99 1.58
C MET A 102 14.70 20.49 1.88
N GLY A 103 13.76 19.65 1.52
CA GLY A 103 13.80 18.21 1.78
C GLY A 103 14.10 17.33 0.57
N ILE A 104 14.22 17.90 -0.63
CA ILE A 104 14.21 17.16 -1.90
C ILE A 104 15.33 16.12 -2.01
N GLU A 105 16.52 16.43 -1.46
CA GLU A 105 17.69 15.54 -1.52
C GLU A 105 17.54 14.27 -0.65
N SER A 106 16.65 14.30 0.34
CA SER A 106 16.40 13.18 1.22
C SER A 106 15.24 12.28 0.76
N ILE A 107 14.55 12.62 -0.34
CA ILE A 107 13.45 11.82 -0.88
C ILE A 107 14.01 10.59 -1.60
N PRO A 108 13.78 9.36 -1.13
CA PRO A 108 14.40 8.16 -1.71
C PRO A 108 13.71 7.69 -2.98
N SER A 109 12.50 8.15 -3.27
CA SER A 109 11.73 7.70 -4.42
C SER A 109 10.96 8.84 -5.09
N GLU A 110 11.15 8.99 -6.41
CA GLU A 110 10.43 9.99 -7.22
C GLU A 110 8.94 9.68 -7.34
N SER A 111 8.54 8.42 -7.24
CA SER A 111 7.15 7.97 -7.39
C SER A 111 6.31 8.05 -6.11
N GLU A 112 6.86 8.57 -5.02
CA GLU A 112 6.08 8.88 -3.82
C GLU A 112 5.09 10.02 -4.07
N CYS A 113 3.95 9.99 -3.37
CA CYS A 113 2.97 11.06 -3.50
C CYS A 113 3.49 12.38 -2.93
N TYR A 114 3.08 13.49 -3.53
CA TYR A 114 3.53 14.83 -3.15
C TYR A 114 3.35 15.17 -1.66
N PRO A 115 2.22 14.81 -1.00
CA PRO A 115 2.06 15.02 0.43
C PRO A 115 3.12 14.33 1.29
N ALA A 116 3.61 13.16 0.89
CA ALA A 116 4.69 12.46 1.59
C ALA A 116 6.03 13.15 1.37
N LYS A 117 6.32 13.57 0.14
CA LYS A 117 7.55 14.30 -0.20
C LYS A 117 7.69 15.60 0.62
N LEU A 118 6.59 16.29 0.89
CA LEU A 118 6.58 17.50 1.73
C LEU A 118 7.08 17.22 3.16
N ALA A 119 6.89 16.02 3.70
CA ALA A 119 7.31 15.67 5.06
C ALA A 119 8.81 15.85 5.27
N HIS A 120 9.62 15.57 4.27
CA HIS A 120 11.06 15.78 4.31
C HIS A 120 11.42 17.25 4.58
N GLY A 121 10.80 18.16 3.85
CA GLY A 121 11.01 19.59 4.04
C GLY A 121 10.55 20.10 5.40
N HIS A 122 9.41 19.61 5.91
CA HIS A 122 8.90 19.99 7.23
C HIS A 122 9.81 19.53 8.37
N VAL A 123 10.32 18.31 8.32
CA VAL A 123 11.25 17.81 9.34
C VAL A 123 12.59 18.53 9.24
N THR A 124 13.12 18.73 8.04
CA THR A 124 14.35 19.52 7.82
C THR A 124 14.19 20.96 8.36
N TRP A 125 13.02 21.57 8.18
CA TRP A 125 12.75 22.89 8.74
C TRP A 125 12.82 22.89 10.28
N LEU A 126 12.19 21.89 10.95
CA LEU A 126 12.24 21.78 12.41
C LEU A 126 13.68 21.62 12.91
N ILE A 127 14.49 20.80 12.24
CA ILE A 127 15.91 20.61 12.53
C ILE A 127 16.65 21.95 12.42
N ARG A 128 16.41 22.71 11.36
CA ARG A 128 17.04 24.02 11.15
C ARG A 128 16.60 25.09 12.15
N GLN A 129 15.45 24.91 12.83
CA GLN A 129 15.07 25.75 13.98
C GLN A 129 15.83 25.37 15.27
N GLY A 130 16.71 24.37 15.23
CA GLY A 130 17.49 23.93 16.38
C GLY A 130 16.74 23.01 17.35
N LEU A 131 15.59 22.47 16.97
CA LEU A 131 14.81 21.59 17.81
C LEU A 131 15.52 20.26 18.00
N LYS A 132 15.58 19.81 19.26
CA LYS A 132 16.25 18.57 19.66
C LYS A 132 15.30 17.42 19.90
N PHE A 133 14.01 17.68 20.08
CA PHE A 133 12.97 16.68 20.22
C PHE A 133 11.92 16.90 19.13
N ILE A 134 11.80 15.95 18.21
CA ILE A 134 10.85 15.97 17.10
C ILE A 134 9.96 14.74 17.20
N PHE A 135 8.65 14.96 17.23
CA PHE A 135 7.66 13.90 17.34
C PHE A 135 6.92 13.67 16.02
N TYR A 136 6.99 12.43 15.52
CA TYR A 136 6.28 12.03 14.31
C TYR A 136 5.82 10.56 14.43
N PRO A 137 4.61 10.30 15.00
CA PRO A 137 4.16 8.93 15.24
C PRO A 137 3.79 8.19 13.97
N CYS A 138 3.92 6.88 14.02
CA CYS A 138 3.40 5.94 13.04
C CYS A 138 1.99 5.50 13.47
N VAL A 139 0.98 5.70 12.61
CA VAL A 139 -0.43 5.45 12.97
C VAL A 139 -1.05 4.42 12.01
N PRO A 140 -1.06 3.12 12.36
CA PRO A 140 -1.64 2.07 11.51
C PRO A 140 -3.17 2.11 11.44
N TYR A 141 -3.83 2.42 12.56
CA TYR A 141 -5.29 2.38 12.70
C TYR A 141 -5.83 3.71 13.16
N GLU A 142 -6.86 4.17 12.46
CA GLU A 142 -7.71 5.29 12.86
C GLU A 142 -8.91 4.84 13.68
N ARG A 143 -9.71 5.82 14.16
CA ARG A 143 -10.92 5.56 14.92
C ARG A 143 -11.94 4.77 14.10
N THR A 144 -12.67 3.91 14.77
CA THR A 144 -13.78 3.18 14.14
C THR A 144 -14.99 4.10 13.99
N GLU A 145 -15.06 4.81 12.86
CA GLU A 145 -16.22 5.67 12.52
C GLU A 145 -17.34 4.91 11.85
N PHE A 146 -16.99 3.86 11.13
CA PHE A 146 -17.90 3.02 10.35
C PHE A 146 -17.77 1.58 10.84
N PRO A 147 -18.59 1.15 11.84
CA PRO A 147 -18.50 -0.18 12.44
C PRO A 147 -18.73 -1.33 11.44
N ASP A 148 -19.48 -1.05 10.37
CA ASP A 148 -19.78 -2.02 9.31
C ASP A 148 -18.65 -2.13 8.26
N ALA A 149 -17.61 -1.29 8.33
CA ALA A 149 -16.43 -1.43 7.50
C ALA A 149 -15.57 -2.61 7.97
N GLY A 150 -14.89 -3.28 7.03
CA GLY A 150 -14.06 -4.44 7.34
C GLY A 150 -12.82 -4.09 8.17
N ASN A 151 -12.34 -2.83 8.11
CA ASN A 151 -11.22 -2.30 8.89
C ASN A 151 -11.19 -0.75 8.79
N HIS A 152 -10.23 -0.13 9.49
CA HIS A 152 -10.05 1.33 9.52
C HIS A 152 -8.57 1.72 9.49
N TYR A 153 -7.83 1.07 8.56
CA TYR A 153 -6.42 1.36 8.34
C TYR A 153 -6.18 2.80 7.83
N ASN A 154 -5.01 3.31 8.12
CA ASN A 154 -4.40 4.37 7.33
C ASN A 154 -3.80 3.82 6.03
N CYS A 155 -3.47 4.71 5.09
CA CYS A 155 -2.68 4.30 3.94
C CYS A 155 -1.25 3.89 4.40
N PRO A 156 -0.56 2.99 3.68
CA PRO A 156 0.77 2.52 4.08
C PRO A 156 1.79 3.65 4.30
N ILE A 157 1.71 4.72 3.51
CA ILE A 157 2.57 5.89 3.66
C ILE A 157 2.27 6.62 4.97
N VAL A 158 1.03 6.97 5.24
CA VAL A 158 0.64 7.63 6.50
C VAL A 158 1.01 6.77 7.70
N THR A 159 0.85 5.45 7.58
CA THR A 159 1.13 4.49 8.65
C THR A 159 2.56 4.62 9.17
N SER A 160 3.56 4.77 8.31
CA SER A 160 4.95 4.61 8.74
C SER A 160 5.98 5.48 8.00
N TYR A 161 5.55 6.59 7.42
CA TYR A 161 6.46 7.48 6.69
C TYR A 161 7.55 8.11 7.57
N ALA A 162 7.31 8.21 8.87
CA ALA A 162 8.32 8.63 9.84
C ALA A 162 9.57 7.74 9.81
N GLU A 163 9.43 6.44 9.53
CA GLU A 163 10.56 5.52 9.34
C GLU A 163 11.38 5.86 8.10
N ASN A 164 10.70 6.26 7.00
CA ASN A 164 11.37 6.74 5.78
C ASN A 164 12.18 8.01 6.08
N ILE A 165 11.58 8.97 6.76
CA ILE A 165 12.23 10.22 7.19
C ILE A 165 13.48 9.93 8.01
N LYS A 166 13.36 9.08 9.03
CA LYS A 166 14.45 8.69 9.95
C LYS A 166 15.65 8.11 9.20
N ASN A 167 15.40 7.29 8.19
CA ASN A 167 16.44 6.59 7.45
C ASN A 167 17.08 7.42 6.31
N ASN A 168 16.50 8.56 5.94
CA ASN A 168 16.94 9.32 4.77
C ASN A 168 17.40 10.76 5.05
N ILE A 169 17.03 11.36 6.18
CA ILE A 169 17.54 12.68 6.59
C ILE A 169 18.85 12.49 7.36
N ASP A 170 19.95 12.95 6.79
CA ASP A 170 21.30 12.73 7.33
C ASP A 170 21.48 13.31 8.74
N GLU A 171 20.86 14.46 8.99
CA GLU A 171 20.93 15.14 10.29
C GLU A 171 20.29 14.34 11.43
N LEU A 172 19.45 13.35 11.13
CA LEU A 172 18.88 12.44 12.15
C LEU A 172 19.80 11.27 12.46
N SER A 173 20.79 11.00 11.61
CA SER A 173 21.71 9.88 11.78
C SER A 173 22.89 10.28 12.67
N GLY A 174 22.96 9.71 13.89
CA GLY A 174 24.11 9.94 14.80
C GLY A 174 24.18 11.34 15.42
N SER A 175 23.09 12.12 15.36
CA SER A 175 22.97 13.44 15.97
C SER A 175 22.37 13.35 17.39
N ASP A 176 22.40 14.48 18.09
CA ASP A 176 21.76 14.69 19.40
C ASP A 176 20.24 15.05 19.26
N ILE A 177 19.66 14.79 18.10
CA ILE A 177 18.24 15.00 17.83
C ILE A 177 17.48 13.72 18.19
N ASP A 178 16.57 13.84 19.12
CA ASP A 178 15.63 12.79 19.48
C ASP A 178 14.44 12.83 18.50
N PHE A 179 14.45 11.93 17.51
CA PHE A 179 13.35 11.74 16.56
C PHE A 179 12.46 10.60 17.03
N PHE A 180 11.39 10.95 17.75
CA PHE A 180 10.50 9.99 18.36
C PHE A 180 9.32 9.64 17.46
N ASN A 181 9.31 8.39 16.95
CA ASN A 181 8.35 7.91 15.98
C ASN A 181 7.63 6.60 16.40
N PRO A 182 6.95 6.59 17.55
CA PRO A 182 6.30 5.39 18.07
C PRO A 182 5.14 4.94 17.20
N PHE A 183 4.84 3.61 17.20
CA PHE A 183 3.65 3.05 16.58
C PHE A 183 2.47 3.13 17.56
N LEU A 184 1.47 3.92 17.21
CA LEU A 184 0.31 4.20 18.05
C LEU A 184 -0.99 3.95 17.29
N SER A 185 -1.99 3.38 17.95
CA SER A 185 -3.30 3.09 17.35
C SER A 185 -4.36 4.06 17.89
N PHE A 186 -5.06 4.73 17.00
CA PHE A 186 -6.22 5.57 17.32
C PHE A 186 -7.54 4.80 17.34
N GLU A 187 -7.53 3.47 17.21
CA GLU A 187 -8.74 2.62 17.13
C GLU A 187 -9.77 2.93 18.24
N SER A 188 -9.30 3.17 19.45
CA SER A 188 -10.11 3.65 20.56
C SER A 188 -9.25 4.45 21.55
N GLU A 189 -9.91 5.29 22.37
CA GLU A 189 -9.28 6.06 23.43
C GLU A 189 -8.42 5.17 24.36
N GLN A 190 -8.96 4.04 24.80
CA GLN A 190 -8.28 3.13 25.72
C GLN A 190 -7.02 2.49 25.10
N ILE A 191 -7.06 2.10 23.81
CA ILE A 191 -5.91 1.52 23.12
C ILE A 191 -4.82 2.57 22.98
N LEU A 192 -5.20 3.79 22.56
CA LEU A 192 -4.24 4.89 22.41
C LEU A 192 -3.63 5.27 23.77
N GLU A 193 -4.45 5.42 24.83
CA GLU A 193 -3.98 5.73 26.18
C GLU A 193 -2.94 4.71 26.66
N ASN A 194 -3.19 3.41 26.46
CA ASN A 194 -2.26 2.36 26.86
C ASN A 194 -0.94 2.43 26.05
N GLY A 195 -1.02 2.62 24.73
CA GLY A 195 0.16 2.78 23.90
C GLY A 195 0.99 4.02 24.28
N LEU A 196 0.32 5.15 24.58
CA LEU A 196 1.00 6.36 25.03
C LEU A 196 1.70 6.14 26.38
N VAL A 197 1.07 5.45 27.32
CA VAL A 197 1.69 5.13 28.62
C VAL A 197 2.94 4.27 28.39
N GLU A 198 2.85 3.22 27.58
CA GLU A 198 3.99 2.34 27.28
C GLU A 198 5.15 3.12 26.67
N GLU A 199 4.89 3.89 25.62
CA GLU A 199 5.93 4.58 24.84
C GLU A 199 6.52 5.77 25.61
N PHE A 200 5.68 6.67 26.17
CA PHE A 200 6.17 7.89 26.82
C PHE A 200 6.74 7.65 28.21
N SER A 201 6.26 6.64 28.96
CA SER A 201 6.91 6.29 30.24
C SER A 201 8.31 5.73 30.03
N LYS A 202 8.49 4.92 28.99
CA LYS A 202 9.77 4.33 28.65
C LYS A 202 10.73 5.35 28.04
N HIS A 203 10.28 6.16 27.09
CA HIS A 203 11.12 7.08 26.32
C HIS A 203 11.40 8.39 27.07
N CYS A 204 10.36 9.01 27.64
CA CYS A 204 10.42 10.33 28.28
C CYS A 204 10.46 10.27 29.81
N GLY A 205 10.27 9.11 30.44
CA GLY A 205 10.24 8.96 31.89
C GLY A 205 9.02 9.62 32.55
N ILE A 206 7.93 9.85 31.83
CA ILE A 206 6.73 10.54 32.32
C ILE A 206 5.85 9.55 33.11
N PRO A 207 5.33 9.93 34.29
CA PRO A 207 4.44 9.09 35.07
C PRO A 207 3.16 8.71 34.29
N ALA A 208 2.74 7.45 34.40
CA ALA A 208 1.58 6.92 33.68
C ALA A 208 0.29 7.72 33.93
N GLU A 209 0.05 8.20 35.17
CA GLU A 209 -1.14 8.98 35.53
C GLU A 209 -1.18 10.33 34.78
N GLU A 210 -0.04 11.00 34.62
CA GLU A 210 0.04 12.26 33.89
C GLU A 210 -0.25 12.03 32.41
N ILE A 211 0.32 10.94 31.81
CA ILE A 211 0.08 10.57 30.42
C ILE A 211 -1.41 10.27 30.20
N ARG A 212 -2.03 9.49 31.12
CA ARG A 212 -3.47 9.17 31.04
C ARG A 212 -4.34 10.41 31.12
N ALA A 213 -4.04 11.32 32.05
CA ALA A 213 -4.79 12.57 32.20
C ALA A 213 -4.67 13.45 30.94
N ALA A 214 -3.47 13.58 30.38
CA ALA A 214 -3.22 14.32 29.14
C ALA A 214 -3.92 13.68 27.94
N ALA A 215 -3.86 12.36 27.81
CA ALA A 215 -4.48 11.60 26.71
C ALA A 215 -6.01 11.77 26.68
N ARG A 216 -6.69 11.72 27.84
CA ARG A 216 -8.15 11.92 27.93
C ARG A 216 -8.58 13.32 27.53
N LYS A 217 -7.85 14.35 27.97
CA LYS A 217 -8.12 15.72 27.53
C LYS A 217 -7.90 15.91 26.04
N ALA A 218 -6.81 15.35 25.52
CA ALA A 218 -6.48 15.40 24.11
C ALA A 218 -7.52 14.65 23.25
N TRP A 219 -8.02 13.51 23.72
CA TRP A 219 -9.10 12.79 23.05
C TRP A 219 -10.39 13.61 23.02
N GLY A 220 -10.73 14.27 24.13
CA GLY A 220 -11.86 15.18 24.18
C GLY A 220 -11.76 16.31 23.16
N GLU A 221 -10.58 16.94 23.00
CA GLU A 221 -10.35 17.98 22.00
C GLU A 221 -10.45 17.45 20.56
N LEU A 222 -9.94 16.25 20.30
CA LEU A 222 -10.07 15.61 19.00
C LEU A 222 -11.55 15.37 18.63
N VAL A 223 -12.35 14.88 19.58
CA VAL A 223 -13.80 14.66 19.40
C VAL A 223 -14.50 16.00 19.15
N HIS A 224 -14.22 16.99 19.98
CA HIS A 224 -14.80 18.33 19.87
C HIS A 224 -14.49 18.99 18.51
N THR A 225 -13.25 18.89 18.05
CA THR A 225 -12.85 19.42 16.72
C THR A 225 -13.67 18.78 15.60
N ARG A 226 -13.94 17.49 15.68
CA ARG A 226 -14.75 16.80 14.67
C ARG A 226 -16.21 17.21 14.71
N GLU A 227 -16.78 17.32 15.91
CA GLU A 227 -18.14 17.80 16.08
C GLU A 227 -18.30 19.22 15.53
N ASP A 228 -17.29 20.07 15.69
CA ASP A 228 -17.25 21.41 15.10
C ASP A 228 -17.29 21.37 13.57
N ILE A 229 -16.50 20.49 12.94
CA ILE A 229 -16.47 20.33 11.48
C ILE A 229 -17.82 19.82 10.95
N MET A 230 -18.40 18.81 11.61
CA MET A 230 -19.72 18.26 11.28
C MET A 230 -20.81 19.34 11.38
N ARG A 231 -20.87 20.05 12.52
CA ARG A 231 -21.81 21.17 12.75
C ARG A 231 -21.64 22.24 11.66
N LYS A 232 -20.42 22.57 11.29
CA LYS A 232 -20.14 23.55 10.24
C LYS A 232 -20.59 23.07 8.85
N GLY A 233 -20.52 21.75 8.61
CA GLY A 233 -21.14 21.12 7.44
C GLY A 233 -22.64 21.34 7.41
N GLU A 234 -23.35 21.05 8.48
CA GLU A 234 -24.80 21.23 8.60
C GLU A 234 -25.21 22.70 8.45
N GLU A 235 -24.51 23.64 9.09
CA GLU A 235 -24.71 25.10 8.90
C GLU A 235 -24.54 25.50 7.43
N THR A 236 -23.57 24.90 6.73
CA THR A 236 -23.34 25.19 5.31
C THR A 236 -24.48 24.63 4.43
N LEU A 237 -25.01 23.46 4.74
CA LEU A 237 -26.18 22.92 4.05
C LEU A 237 -27.43 23.78 4.27
N GLU A 238 -27.64 24.31 5.49
CA GLU A 238 -28.71 25.28 5.75
C GLU A 238 -28.53 26.59 4.99
N TYR A 239 -27.28 27.12 4.94
CA TYR A 239 -26.96 28.29 4.15
C TYR A 239 -27.32 28.09 2.66
N MET A 240 -26.95 26.92 2.10
CA MET A 240 -27.28 26.58 0.71
C MET A 240 -28.79 26.55 0.48
N GLN A 241 -29.55 25.95 1.40
CA GLN A 241 -31.01 25.90 1.31
C GLN A 241 -31.65 27.29 1.39
N LYS A 242 -31.20 28.15 2.34
CA LYS A 242 -31.71 29.51 2.54
C LYS A 242 -31.41 30.44 1.35
N THR A 243 -30.27 30.24 0.70
CA THR A 243 -29.79 31.11 -0.40
C THR A 243 -30.08 30.58 -1.78
N GLY A 244 -30.56 29.33 -1.90
CA GLY A 244 -30.75 28.65 -3.19
C GLY A 244 -29.42 28.36 -3.91
N ARG A 245 -28.29 28.38 -3.19
CA ARG A 245 -26.98 28.11 -3.76
C ARG A 245 -26.69 26.62 -3.81
N ARG A 246 -25.88 26.22 -4.77
CA ARG A 246 -25.33 24.87 -4.87
C ARG A 246 -24.00 24.78 -4.09
N GLY A 247 -23.66 23.54 -3.72
CA GLY A 247 -22.40 23.21 -3.13
C GLY A 247 -21.64 22.11 -3.87
N ILE A 248 -20.36 22.06 -3.61
CA ILE A 248 -19.46 20.98 -4.02
C ILE A 248 -18.87 20.36 -2.77
N VAL A 249 -19.01 19.06 -2.64
CA VAL A 249 -18.22 18.28 -1.70
C VAL A 249 -16.88 18.01 -2.37
N LEU A 250 -15.85 18.69 -1.91
CA LEU A 250 -14.48 18.44 -2.34
C LEU A 250 -13.91 17.32 -1.44
N ALA A 251 -14.01 16.08 -1.93
CA ALA A 251 -13.62 14.90 -1.17
C ALA A 251 -12.15 14.56 -1.38
N GLY A 252 -11.48 14.13 -0.32
CA GLY A 252 -10.07 13.77 -0.42
C GLY A 252 -9.52 13.15 0.86
N ARG A 253 -8.23 13.30 1.04
CA ARG A 253 -7.52 12.90 2.25
C ARG A 253 -7.41 14.08 3.20
N PRO A 254 -7.21 13.88 4.52
CA PRO A 254 -7.08 14.99 5.46
C PRO A 254 -6.06 16.05 5.03
N TYR A 255 -4.90 15.64 4.54
CA TYR A 255 -3.83 16.54 4.08
C TYR A 255 -4.15 17.34 2.81
N HIS A 256 -5.21 17.02 2.07
CA HIS A 256 -5.65 17.83 0.94
C HIS A 256 -6.18 19.21 1.36
N VAL A 257 -6.38 19.44 2.65
CA VAL A 257 -6.71 20.76 3.21
C VAL A 257 -5.53 21.74 3.10
N ASP A 258 -4.30 21.24 2.96
CA ASP A 258 -3.11 22.07 2.77
C ASP A 258 -3.20 22.87 1.44
N PRO A 259 -3.06 24.21 1.48
CA PRO A 259 -3.14 25.04 0.28
C PRO A 259 -2.07 24.74 -0.78
N GLN A 260 -0.89 24.25 -0.38
CA GLN A 260 0.16 23.84 -1.31
C GLN A 260 -0.20 22.54 -2.04
N ILE A 261 -0.93 21.64 -1.37
CA ILE A 261 -1.36 20.36 -1.95
C ILE A 261 -2.59 20.56 -2.84
N ASN A 262 -3.59 21.35 -2.41
CA ASN A 262 -4.82 21.56 -3.17
C ASN A 262 -4.71 22.67 -4.21
N HIS A 263 -3.60 23.40 -4.24
CA HIS A 263 -3.28 24.47 -5.21
C HIS A 263 -4.33 25.59 -5.33
N GLY A 264 -5.19 25.81 -4.33
CA GLY A 264 -6.26 26.80 -4.36
C GLY A 264 -7.50 26.35 -5.15
N ILE A 265 -7.71 25.04 -5.29
CA ILE A 265 -8.94 24.49 -5.91
C ILE A 265 -10.20 24.86 -5.11
N PRO A 266 -10.22 24.82 -3.75
CA PRO A 266 -11.37 25.26 -2.97
C PRO A 266 -11.79 26.70 -3.26
N GLU A 267 -10.84 27.63 -3.29
CA GLU A 267 -11.06 29.03 -3.60
C GLU A 267 -11.55 29.22 -5.05
N MET A 268 -11.03 28.41 -5.97
CA MET A 268 -11.49 28.40 -7.36
C MET A 268 -12.97 27.99 -7.45
N ILE A 269 -13.39 26.91 -6.78
CA ILE A 269 -14.80 26.46 -6.74
C ILE A 269 -15.66 27.55 -6.12
N ASN A 270 -15.24 28.11 -5.01
CA ASN A 270 -15.95 29.17 -4.30
C ASN A 270 -16.10 30.42 -5.16
N SER A 271 -15.11 30.76 -6.01
CA SER A 271 -15.16 31.87 -6.96
C SER A 271 -16.26 31.73 -8.02
N TYR A 272 -16.78 30.52 -8.25
CA TYR A 272 -17.94 30.28 -9.12
C TYR A 272 -19.30 30.44 -8.42
N GLY A 273 -19.30 30.86 -7.16
CA GLY A 273 -20.51 31.05 -6.36
C GLY A 273 -21.05 29.77 -5.71
N LEU A 274 -20.22 28.73 -5.61
CA LEU A 274 -20.55 27.43 -5.01
C LEU A 274 -19.97 27.37 -3.59
N ALA A 275 -20.74 26.82 -2.65
CA ALA A 275 -20.23 26.45 -1.34
C ALA A 275 -19.29 25.25 -1.45
N VAL A 276 -18.24 25.20 -0.62
CA VAL A 276 -17.28 24.10 -0.58
C VAL A 276 -17.40 23.38 0.76
N LEU A 277 -17.73 22.10 0.71
CA LEU A 277 -17.80 21.20 1.87
C LEU A 277 -16.66 20.20 1.82
N THR A 278 -16.26 19.66 2.97
CA THR A 278 -15.34 18.52 3.09
C THR A 278 -16.12 17.22 3.24
N GLU A 279 -15.52 16.08 2.92
CA GLU A 279 -16.16 14.77 3.06
C GLU A 279 -16.55 14.46 4.52
N ASP A 280 -15.72 14.84 5.48
CA ASP A 280 -15.95 14.59 6.91
C ASP A 280 -16.99 15.53 7.53
N SER A 281 -17.29 16.66 6.90
CA SER A 281 -18.35 17.56 7.36
C SER A 281 -19.78 17.02 7.13
N ILE A 282 -19.94 15.98 6.28
CA ILE A 282 -21.24 15.44 5.88
C ILE A 282 -21.35 13.92 5.92
N SER A 283 -20.24 13.21 6.12
CA SER A 283 -20.20 11.73 6.07
C SER A 283 -21.09 11.05 7.12
N HIS A 284 -21.42 11.74 8.20
CA HIS A 284 -22.30 11.26 9.28
C HIS A 284 -23.80 11.33 8.90
N LEU A 285 -24.18 12.05 7.84
CA LEU A 285 -25.58 12.34 7.50
C LEU A 285 -26.27 11.22 6.71
N HIS A 286 -25.51 10.25 6.19
CA HIS A 286 -26.10 9.13 5.45
C HIS A 286 -25.23 7.88 5.59
N PRO A 287 -25.83 6.70 5.83
CA PRO A 287 -25.08 5.45 5.88
C PRO A 287 -24.59 5.04 4.49
N VAL A 288 -23.49 4.28 4.49
CA VAL A 288 -22.98 3.62 3.27
C VAL A 288 -23.84 2.40 2.97
N GLU A 289 -24.34 2.28 1.74
CA GLU A 289 -25.03 1.08 1.31
C GLU A 289 -24.05 -0.06 1.12
N ARG A 290 -24.34 -1.20 1.74
CA ARG A 290 -23.45 -2.38 1.73
C ARG A 290 -24.20 -3.61 1.20
N PRO A 291 -23.47 -4.62 0.65
CA PRO A 291 -22.02 -4.66 0.44
C PRO A 291 -21.52 -3.77 -0.71
N LEU A 292 -20.31 -3.24 -0.59
CA LEU A 292 -19.61 -2.53 -1.65
C LEU A 292 -18.92 -3.51 -2.61
N PHE A 293 -18.56 -3.03 -3.80
CA PHE A 293 -17.69 -3.79 -4.72
C PHE A 293 -16.32 -4.04 -4.12
N VAL A 294 -15.79 -3.03 -3.43
CA VAL A 294 -14.47 -3.05 -2.81
C VAL A 294 -14.51 -3.57 -1.38
N MET A 295 -13.37 -4.06 -0.91
CA MET A 295 -13.17 -4.32 0.51
C MET A 295 -12.96 -2.98 1.22
N ASP A 296 -13.94 -2.57 2.02
CA ASP A 296 -13.89 -1.33 2.79
C ASP A 296 -13.03 -1.52 4.04
N GLN A 297 -11.80 -1.01 4.01
CA GLN A 297 -10.83 -1.24 5.07
C GLN A 297 -9.95 -0.03 5.42
N TRP A 298 -10.11 1.10 4.73
CA TRP A 298 -9.38 2.33 5.04
C TRP A 298 -10.35 3.39 5.50
N MET A 299 -10.06 3.96 6.64
CA MET A 299 -10.95 4.90 7.33
C MET A 299 -11.38 6.08 6.45
N TYR A 300 -10.42 6.73 5.78
CA TYR A 300 -10.73 7.90 4.94
C TYR A 300 -11.42 7.54 3.63
N HIS A 301 -11.30 6.30 3.15
CA HIS A 301 -12.10 5.80 2.05
C HIS A 301 -13.56 5.62 2.45
N SER A 302 -13.81 5.04 3.63
CA SER A 302 -15.17 4.88 4.17
C SER A 302 -15.88 6.23 4.29
N ARG A 303 -15.15 7.29 4.71
CA ARG A 303 -15.71 8.67 4.70
C ARG A 303 -16.12 9.14 3.32
N MET A 304 -15.30 8.89 2.29
CA MET A 304 -15.61 9.27 0.92
C MET A 304 -16.81 8.50 0.37
N TYR A 305 -16.98 7.21 0.70
CA TYR A 305 -18.15 6.42 0.33
C TYR A 305 -19.40 6.96 1.01
N ALA A 306 -19.33 7.32 2.29
CA ALA A 306 -20.43 7.92 3.03
C ALA A 306 -20.82 9.30 2.46
N ALA A 307 -19.84 10.15 2.18
CA ALA A 307 -20.06 11.45 1.55
C ALA A 307 -20.70 11.31 0.15
N ALA A 308 -20.24 10.36 -0.68
CA ALA A 308 -20.84 10.07 -1.97
C ALA A 308 -22.27 9.56 -1.85
N SER A 309 -22.53 8.68 -0.86
CA SER A 309 -23.87 8.17 -0.54
C SER A 309 -24.82 9.27 -0.11
N PHE A 310 -24.34 10.25 0.65
CA PHE A 310 -25.14 11.43 0.99
C PHE A 310 -25.38 12.34 -0.22
N VAL A 311 -24.35 12.64 -1.03
CA VAL A 311 -24.44 13.50 -2.21
C VAL A 311 -25.45 12.96 -3.23
N LYS A 312 -25.54 11.64 -3.41
CA LYS A 312 -26.54 11.06 -4.33
C LYS A 312 -27.98 11.38 -3.95
N THR A 313 -28.27 11.65 -2.68
CA THR A 313 -29.62 11.96 -2.19
C THR A 313 -30.04 13.42 -2.40
N ARG A 314 -29.09 14.31 -2.73
CA ARG A 314 -29.33 15.76 -2.79
C ARG A 314 -29.14 16.30 -4.20
N ASP A 315 -30.03 17.17 -4.66
CA ASP A 315 -29.96 17.80 -5.98
C ASP A 315 -29.03 19.00 -6.02
N ASP A 316 -28.86 19.69 -4.92
CA ASP A 316 -28.07 20.90 -4.79
C ASP A 316 -26.57 20.63 -4.46
N LEU A 317 -26.17 19.36 -4.32
CA LEU A 317 -24.79 18.93 -4.07
C LEU A 317 -24.25 18.10 -5.22
N ASP A 318 -22.99 18.30 -5.56
CA ASP A 318 -22.20 17.42 -6.41
C ASP A 318 -20.83 17.17 -5.75
N LEU A 319 -20.12 16.12 -6.17
CA LEU A 319 -18.85 15.72 -5.56
C LEU A 319 -17.71 15.84 -6.58
N ILE A 320 -16.60 16.43 -6.13
CA ILE A 320 -15.31 16.41 -6.81
C ILE A 320 -14.33 15.67 -5.91
N GLN A 321 -13.68 14.63 -6.42
CA GLN A 321 -12.64 13.92 -5.69
C GLN A 321 -11.27 14.44 -6.06
N LEU A 322 -10.46 14.81 -5.04
CA LEU A 322 -9.03 15.06 -5.19
C LEU A 322 -8.27 13.75 -5.10
N ASN A 323 -7.38 13.51 -6.03
CA ASN A 323 -6.53 12.32 -6.11
C ASN A 323 -5.09 12.77 -6.31
N SER A 324 -4.19 12.43 -5.38
CA SER A 324 -2.77 12.70 -5.53
C SER A 324 -2.14 11.76 -6.56
N PHE A 325 -1.36 12.30 -7.49
CA PHE A 325 -0.56 11.47 -8.40
C PHE A 325 0.34 10.51 -7.60
N GLY A 326 0.44 9.26 -8.03
CA GLY A 326 1.15 8.21 -7.29
C GLY A 326 0.37 7.58 -6.13
N CYS A 327 -0.84 8.08 -5.79
CA CYS A 327 -1.68 7.46 -4.77
C CYS A 327 -2.39 6.21 -5.30
N GLY A 328 -1.75 5.06 -5.18
CA GLY A 328 -2.33 3.82 -5.67
C GLY A 328 -3.56 3.32 -4.90
N LEU A 329 -3.79 3.79 -3.67
CA LEU A 329 -5.02 3.46 -2.94
C LEU A 329 -6.25 4.14 -3.55
N ASP A 330 -6.07 5.33 -4.11
CA ASP A 330 -7.18 6.04 -4.74
C ASP A 330 -7.69 5.33 -6.00
N ALA A 331 -6.91 4.43 -6.60
CA ALA A 331 -7.41 3.56 -7.67
C ALA A 331 -8.59 2.67 -7.21
N VAL A 332 -8.62 2.28 -5.93
CA VAL A 332 -9.74 1.54 -5.33
C VAL A 332 -10.92 2.47 -5.08
N THR A 333 -10.63 3.65 -4.49
CA THR A 333 -11.65 4.59 -4.02
C THR A 333 -12.36 5.29 -5.17
N THR A 334 -11.62 5.71 -6.21
CA THR A 334 -12.19 6.44 -7.36
C THR A 334 -13.23 5.62 -8.11
N ASP A 335 -12.97 4.33 -8.27
CA ASP A 335 -13.92 3.45 -8.95
C ASP A 335 -15.21 3.29 -8.14
N GLU A 336 -15.11 3.10 -6.81
CA GLU A 336 -16.28 2.91 -5.95
C GLU A 336 -17.10 4.19 -5.80
N VAL A 337 -16.46 5.34 -5.57
CA VAL A 337 -17.13 6.65 -5.51
C VAL A 337 -17.81 6.97 -6.85
N SER A 338 -17.15 6.64 -7.96
CA SER A 338 -17.74 6.79 -9.29
C SER A 338 -19.01 5.97 -9.45
N ASP A 339 -19.00 4.70 -9.04
CA ASP A 339 -20.14 3.82 -9.15
C ASP A 339 -21.30 4.30 -8.27
N ILE A 340 -21.05 4.68 -7.01
CA ILE A 340 -22.07 5.23 -6.10
C ILE A 340 -22.78 6.43 -6.74
N LEU A 341 -22.02 7.32 -7.36
CA LEU A 341 -22.56 8.55 -7.95
C LEU A 341 -23.24 8.31 -9.32
N THR A 342 -22.57 7.62 -10.24
CA THR A 342 -23.02 7.47 -11.61
C THR A 342 -24.25 6.58 -11.73
N ASN A 343 -24.36 5.52 -10.91
CA ASN A 343 -25.56 4.68 -10.84
C ASN A 343 -26.80 5.48 -10.42
N SER A 344 -26.62 6.58 -9.70
CA SER A 344 -27.70 7.50 -9.30
C SER A 344 -27.83 8.72 -10.22
N GLY A 345 -27.25 8.69 -11.42
CA GLY A 345 -27.33 9.77 -12.40
C GLY A 345 -26.53 11.03 -12.04
N LYS A 346 -25.66 10.97 -11.02
CA LYS A 346 -24.71 12.05 -10.69
C LYS A 346 -23.50 12.03 -11.63
N ILE A 347 -22.85 13.17 -11.75
CA ILE A 347 -21.62 13.28 -12.53
C ILE A 347 -20.43 13.12 -11.60
N TYR A 348 -19.65 12.08 -11.81
CA TYR A 348 -18.38 11.91 -11.09
C TYR A 348 -17.28 12.77 -11.71
N THR A 349 -16.56 13.51 -10.88
CA THR A 349 -15.42 14.32 -11.31
C THR A 349 -14.22 14.06 -10.39
N CYS A 350 -13.12 13.60 -10.98
CA CYS A 350 -11.84 13.42 -10.27
C CYS A 350 -10.83 14.45 -10.77
N LEU A 351 -10.13 15.12 -9.85
CA LEU A 351 -9.02 16.03 -10.13
C LEU A 351 -7.73 15.40 -9.63
N LYS A 352 -6.82 15.08 -10.55
CA LYS A 352 -5.46 14.65 -10.18
C LYS A 352 -4.62 15.88 -9.84
N ILE A 353 -3.97 15.81 -8.70
CA ILE A 353 -3.06 16.82 -8.15
C ILE A 353 -1.69 16.22 -7.91
N ASP A 354 -0.66 16.99 -8.17
CA ASP A 354 0.75 16.62 -7.98
C ASP A 354 1.58 17.83 -7.50
N GLU A 355 2.90 17.72 -7.53
CA GLU A 355 3.82 18.82 -7.20
C GLU A 355 3.76 19.99 -8.18
N VAL A 356 3.26 19.74 -9.40
CA VAL A 356 3.15 20.77 -10.44
C VAL A 356 1.77 21.41 -10.39
N ASN A 357 1.74 22.73 -10.11
CA ASN A 357 0.49 23.48 -10.08
C ASN A 357 -0.11 23.65 -11.48
N ASN A 358 -1.05 22.79 -11.88
CA ASN A 358 -1.77 22.86 -13.13
C ASN A 358 -3.26 23.26 -12.95
N LEU A 359 -3.48 24.44 -12.42
CA LEU A 359 -4.85 24.99 -12.23
C LEU A 359 -5.64 25.12 -13.54
N GLY A 360 -4.98 25.18 -14.69
CA GLY A 360 -5.66 25.22 -15.99
C GLY A 360 -6.53 24.00 -16.24
N ALA A 361 -5.99 22.81 -16.03
CA ALA A 361 -6.72 21.55 -16.20
C ALA A 361 -7.86 21.41 -15.18
N ALA A 362 -7.59 21.72 -13.91
CA ALA A 362 -8.62 21.72 -12.86
C ALA A 362 -9.77 22.69 -13.19
N ARG A 363 -9.45 23.90 -13.65
CA ARG A 363 -10.43 24.91 -14.06
C ARG A 363 -11.32 24.44 -15.20
N ILE A 364 -10.75 23.78 -16.20
CA ILE A 364 -11.53 23.25 -17.33
C ILE A 364 -12.50 22.18 -16.83
N ARG A 365 -12.04 21.23 -16.03
CA ARG A 365 -12.88 20.14 -15.48
C ARG A 365 -14.00 20.68 -14.59
N ILE A 366 -13.71 21.62 -13.69
CA ILE A 366 -14.73 22.23 -12.81
C ILE A 366 -15.77 22.99 -13.66
N ARG A 367 -15.35 23.77 -14.66
CA ARG A 367 -16.29 24.46 -15.54
C ARG A 367 -17.13 23.51 -16.39
N SER A 368 -16.56 22.41 -16.84
CA SER A 368 -17.30 21.37 -17.57
C SER A 368 -18.34 20.71 -16.67
N LEU A 369 -18.01 20.41 -15.41
CA LEU A 369 -18.96 19.90 -14.43
C LEU A 369 -20.11 20.88 -14.22
N ILE A 370 -19.83 22.16 -13.98
CA ILE A 370 -20.86 23.22 -13.80
C ILE A 370 -21.76 23.32 -15.02
N ALA A 371 -21.19 23.26 -16.22
CA ALA A 371 -21.95 23.31 -17.47
C ALA A 371 -22.87 22.07 -17.61
N ALA A 372 -22.35 20.88 -17.31
CA ALA A 372 -23.12 19.63 -17.37
C ALA A 372 -24.26 19.59 -16.33
N ILE A 373 -24.03 20.10 -15.12
CA ILE A 373 -25.08 20.28 -14.10
C ILE A 373 -26.21 21.17 -14.63
N ARG A 374 -25.87 22.32 -15.20
CA ARG A 374 -26.89 23.25 -15.78
C ARG A 374 -27.69 22.63 -16.94
N VAL A 375 -27.06 21.82 -17.78
CA VAL A 375 -27.76 21.12 -18.87
C VAL A 375 -28.73 20.08 -18.31
N ARG A 376 -28.30 19.34 -17.27
CA ARG A 376 -29.13 18.35 -16.58
C ARG A 376 -30.38 19.00 -15.94
N GLU A 377 -30.19 20.10 -15.23
CA GLU A 377 -31.30 20.87 -14.63
C GLU A 377 -32.30 21.32 -15.66
N LYS A 378 -31.85 21.81 -16.82
CA LYS A 378 -32.76 22.26 -17.91
C LYS A 378 -33.52 21.11 -18.55
N LYS A 379 -33.00 19.90 -18.57
CA LYS A 379 -33.67 18.72 -19.13
C LYS A 379 -34.72 18.11 -18.21
N GLY A 380 -34.70 18.49 -16.92
CA GLY A 380 -35.64 17.93 -15.93
C GLY A 380 -35.48 16.44 -15.73
N ASP A 381 -34.24 15.91 -15.94
CA ASP A 381 -33.96 14.48 -15.78
C ASP A 381 -34.29 14.02 -14.35
N CYS A 382 -35.36 13.20 -14.23
CA CYS A 382 -35.71 12.55 -12.99
C CYS A 382 -34.63 11.54 -12.64
N ARG A 383 -33.87 11.80 -11.56
CA ARG A 383 -32.94 10.82 -11.05
C ARG A 383 -33.67 9.67 -10.38
N SER A 384 -33.27 8.47 -10.67
CA SER A 384 -33.58 7.31 -9.85
C SER A 384 -32.47 7.12 -8.82
N ILE A 385 -32.79 7.16 -7.53
CA ILE A 385 -31.87 6.73 -6.48
C ILE A 385 -31.81 5.21 -6.58
N VAL A 386 -30.75 4.72 -7.24
CA VAL A 386 -30.52 3.29 -7.39
C VAL A 386 -29.58 2.83 -6.27
N SER A 387 -29.84 1.65 -5.69
CA SER A 387 -28.93 1.05 -4.73
C SER A 387 -27.57 0.83 -5.39
N SER A 388 -26.52 1.14 -4.65
CA SER A 388 -25.13 0.90 -5.06
C SER A 388 -24.56 -0.40 -4.47
N SER A 389 -25.39 -1.18 -3.74
CA SER A 389 -24.96 -2.46 -3.17
C SER A 389 -24.66 -3.50 -4.25
N TYR A 390 -23.62 -4.30 -4.01
CA TYR A 390 -23.18 -5.35 -4.93
C TYR A 390 -23.31 -6.73 -4.30
N ASP A 391 -24.19 -7.57 -4.88
CA ASP A 391 -24.37 -8.96 -4.47
C ASP A 391 -23.40 -9.88 -5.23
N ARG A 392 -22.42 -10.42 -4.52
CA ARG A 392 -21.43 -11.34 -5.11
C ARG A 392 -22.00 -12.73 -5.36
N VAL A 393 -21.55 -13.38 -6.41
CA VAL A 393 -21.86 -14.81 -6.66
C VAL A 393 -21.06 -15.68 -5.67
N ILE A 394 -21.76 -16.52 -4.93
CA ILE A 394 -21.19 -17.41 -3.92
C ILE A 394 -20.85 -18.76 -4.56
N PHE A 395 -19.65 -19.27 -4.34
CA PHE A 395 -19.26 -20.59 -4.80
C PHE A 395 -19.84 -21.68 -3.88
N THR A 396 -20.75 -22.50 -4.44
CA THR A 396 -21.53 -23.50 -3.70
C THR A 396 -20.92 -24.91 -3.75
N GLU A 397 -21.43 -25.83 -2.91
CA GLU A 397 -21.00 -27.25 -2.90
C GLU A 397 -21.35 -27.97 -4.23
N GLU A 398 -22.42 -27.57 -4.92
CA GLU A 398 -22.80 -28.10 -6.23
C GLU A 398 -21.78 -27.67 -7.30
N MET A 399 -21.36 -26.40 -7.28
CA MET A 399 -20.36 -25.84 -8.19
C MET A 399 -19.03 -26.55 -8.03
N ARG A 400 -18.62 -26.92 -6.81
CA ARG A 400 -17.40 -27.67 -6.54
C ARG A 400 -17.24 -28.93 -7.41
N LYS A 401 -18.36 -29.65 -7.70
CA LYS A 401 -18.33 -30.91 -8.42
C LYS A 401 -18.11 -30.73 -9.93
N THR A 402 -18.55 -29.62 -10.47
CA THR A 402 -18.66 -29.40 -11.93
C THR A 402 -17.81 -28.27 -12.46
N TYR A 403 -17.54 -27.25 -11.66
CA TYR A 403 -16.82 -26.05 -12.08
C TYR A 403 -15.32 -26.27 -12.16
N THR A 404 -14.69 -25.67 -13.16
CA THR A 404 -13.24 -25.51 -13.21
C THR A 404 -12.86 -24.24 -12.46
N ILE A 405 -11.86 -24.28 -11.60
CA ILE A 405 -11.39 -23.15 -10.81
C ILE A 405 -10.06 -22.67 -11.41
N LEU A 406 -10.05 -21.48 -12.00
CA LEU A 406 -8.83 -20.86 -12.52
C LEU A 406 -8.07 -20.18 -11.39
N CYS A 407 -6.78 -20.47 -11.28
CA CYS A 407 -5.86 -19.89 -10.35
C CYS A 407 -4.79 -19.10 -11.12
N PRO A 408 -4.62 -17.78 -10.90
CA PRO A 408 -3.54 -17.06 -11.57
C PRO A 408 -2.17 -17.57 -11.11
N GLN A 409 -1.21 -17.59 -12.03
CA GLN A 409 0.17 -17.99 -11.76
C GLN A 409 0.90 -16.89 -11.00
N MET A 410 1.54 -17.23 -9.89
CA MET A 410 2.36 -16.31 -9.13
C MET A 410 3.82 -16.80 -9.06
N SER A 411 4.03 -18.11 -8.98
CA SER A 411 5.34 -18.71 -8.80
C SER A 411 5.34 -20.13 -9.40
N PRO A 412 5.79 -20.32 -10.64
CA PRO A 412 5.74 -21.62 -11.31
C PRO A 412 6.38 -22.74 -10.48
N ILE A 413 7.55 -22.49 -9.92
CA ILE A 413 8.31 -23.48 -9.14
C ILE A 413 7.56 -24.01 -7.89
N HIS A 414 6.59 -23.25 -7.35
CA HIS A 414 5.74 -23.64 -6.24
C HIS A 414 4.39 -24.17 -6.72
N PHE A 415 3.75 -23.46 -7.66
CA PHE A 415 2.37 -23.74 -8.06
C PHE A 415 2.27 -25.05 -8.83
N ASP A 416 3.33 -25.45 -9.56
CA ASP A 416 3.41 -26.76 -10.24
C ASP A 416 3.32 -27.96 -9.27
N VAL A 417 3.70 -27.77 -8.00
CA VAL A 417 3.54 -28.78 -6.94
C VAL A 417 2.22 -28.60 -6.19
N ILE A 418 1.74 -27.37 -6.02
CA ILE A 418 0.53 -27.07 -5.23
C ILE A 418 -0.75 -27.47 -6.00
N GLU A 419 -0.80 -27.26 -7.31
CA GLU A 419 -1.96 -27.60 -8.15
C GLU A 419 -2.42 -29.06 -7.99
N PRO A 420 -1.53 -30.09 -8.10
CA PRO A 420 -1.90 -31.47 -7.89
C PRO A 420 -2.48 -31.78 -6.48
N ALA A 421 -2.05 -31.02 -5.45
CA ALA A 421 -2.60 -31.16 -4.11
C ALA A 421 -4.08 -30.78 -4.06
N PHE A 422 -4.47 -29.67 -4.71
CA PHE A 422 -5.87 -29.24 -4.81
C PHE A 422 -6.71 -30.21 -5.64
N ARG A 423 -6.17 -30.71 -6.75
CA ARG A 423 -6.84 -31.73 -7.58
C ARG A 423 -7.11 -33.01 -6.78
N SER A 424 -6.16 -33.43 -5.94
CA SER A 424 -6.32 -34.59 -5.07
C SER A 424 -7.39 -34.43 -3.97
N ALA A 425 -7.73 -33.18 -3.64
CA ALA A 425 -8.80 -32.83 -2.71
C ALA A 425 -10.18 -32.71 -3.38
N GLY A 426 -10.28 -33.02 -4.69
CA GLY A 426 -11.53 -33.04 -5.45
C GLY A 426 -11.92 -31.68 -6.04
N TYR A 427 -10.98 -30.75 -6.17
CA TYR A 427 -11.18 -29.49 -6.90
C TYR A 427 -10.63 -29.65 -8.34
N LYS A 428 -11.39 -29.16 -9.32
CA LYS A 428 -10.89 -29.03 -10.70
C LYS A 428 -10.11 -27.72 -10.83
N LEU A 429 -9.03 -27.59 -10.07
CA LEU A 429 -8.18 -26.41 -10.12
C LEU A 429 -7.24 -26.49 -11.33
N GLU A 430 -7.12 -25.38 -12.04
CA GLU A 430 -6.16 -25.19 -13.14
C GLU A 430 -5.38 -23.91 -12.86
N VAL A 431 -4.06 -24.03 -12.66
CA VAL A 431 -3.15 -22.91 -12.57
C VAL A 431 -2.91 -22.40 -13.98
N LEU A 432 -3.14 -21.10 -14.20
CA LEU A 432 -2.95 -20.49 -15.50
C LEU A 432 -1.46 -20.47 -15.87
N PRO A 433 -1.13 -20.51 -17.17
CA PRO A 433 0.25 -20.36 -17.60
C PRO A 433 0.81 -19.00 -17.18
N ASP A 434 2.13 -18.89 -17.18
CA ASP A 434 2.78 -17.60 -16.92
C ASP A 434 2.31 -16.54 -17.92
N SER A 435 2.32 -15.27 -17.49
CA SER A 435 1.76 -14.16 -18.26
C SER A 435 2.63 -13.84 -19.46
N ASP A 436 1.99 -13.39 -20.54
CA ASP A 436 2.65 -12.73 -21.66
C ASP A 436 2.25 -11.24 -21.74
N ARG A 437 2.80 -10.53 -22.69
CA ARG A 437 2.46 -9.11 -22.92
C ARG A 437 0.97 -8.93 -23.22
N ALA A 438 0.34 -9.85 -23.92
CA ALA A 438 -1.09 -9.77 -24.25
C ALA A 438 -1.96 -9.87 -23.01
N ALA A 439 -1.58 -10.69 -22.02
CA ALA A 439 -2.26 -10.75 -20.73
C ALA A 439 -2.14 -9.42 -19.95
N ILE A 440 -0.97 -8.79 -19.95
CA ILE A 440 -0.79 -7.47 -19.32
C ILE A 440 -1.67 -6.41 -20.00
N ASP A 441 -1.71 -6.38 -21.34
CA ASP A 441 -2.55 -5.46 -22.10
C ASP A 441 -4.06 -5.70 -21.82
N MET A 442 -4.44 -6.96 -21.60
CA MET A 442 -5.80 -7.30 -21.15
C MET A 442 -6.09 -6.74 -19.74
N GLY A 443 -5.12 -6.82 -18.82
CA GLY A 443 -5.22 -6.20 -17.50
C GLY A 443 -5.45 -4.69 -17.59
N LEU A 444 -4.67 -3.98 -18.42
CA LEU A 444 -4.82 -2.54 -18.66
C LEU A 444 -6.20 -2.15 -19.20
N LYS A 445 -6.86 -3.04 -19.95
CA LYS A 445 -8.21 -2.81 -20.48
C LYS A 445 -9.30 -2.82 -19.39
N TYR A 446 -9.14 -3.66 -18.37
CA TYR A 446 -10.21 -3.93 -17.40
C TYR A 446 -9.98 -3.35 -16.02
N VAL A 447 -8.74 -3.05 -15.65
CA VAL A 447 -8.36 -2.52 -14.34
C VAL A 447 -8.03 -1.03 -14.45
N ASN A 448 -8.30 -0.28 -13.39
CA ASN A 448 -7.88 1.11 -13.27
C ASN A 448 -6.34 1.23 -13.38
N ASN A 449 -5.86 2.08 -14.26
CA ASN A 449 -4.43 2.22 -14.56
C ASN A 449 -3.59 2.76 -13.39
N ASP A 450 -4.22 3.35 -12.38
CA ASP A 450 -3.55 3.77 -11.15
C ASP A 450 -3.38 2.60 -10.14
N ALA A 451 -3.94 1.41 -10.45
CA ALA A 451 -3.72 0.20 -9.67
C ALA A 451 -2.28 -0.33 -9.84
N CYS A 452 -1.83 -1.18 -8.89
CA CYS A 452 -0.47 -1.70 -8.97
C CYS A 452 -0.30 -2.75 -10.08
N TYR A 453 0.92 -2.84 -10.58
CA TYR A 453 1.29 -3.76 -11.64
C TYR A 453 0.88 -5.23 -11.39
N PRO A 454 1.07 -5.82 -10.18
CA PRO A 454 0.60 -7.16 -9.91
C PRO A 454 -0.90 -7.36 -10.15
N SER A 455 -1.74 -6.37 -9.89
CA SER A 455 -3.18 -6.47 -10.16
C SER A 455 -3.48 -6.54 -11.66
N LEU A 456 -2.72 -5.81 -12.47
CA LEU A 456 -2.83 -5.87 -13.94
C LEU A 456 -2.47 -7.24 -14.47
N VAL A 457 -1.36 -7.81 -13.97
CA VAL A 457 -0.89 -9.16 -14.32
C VAL A 457 -1.95 -10.21 -13.97
N VAL A 458 -2.41 -10.23 -12.72
CA VAL A 458 -3.37 -11.22 -12.22
C VAL A 458 -4.71 -11.12 -12.95
N VAL A 459 -5.28 -9.93 -13.06
CA VAL A 459 -6.56 -9.74 -13.77
C VAL A 459 -6.40 -10.04 -15.25
N GLY A 460 -5.27 -9.66 -15.84
CA GLY A 460 -4.97 -9.93 -17.24
C GLY A 460 -4.92 -11.43 -17.56
N GLN A 461 -4.22 -12.22 -16.75
CA GLN A 461 -4.20 -13.70 -16.89
C GLN A 461 -5.61 -14.28 -16.86
N ILE A 462 -6.39 -13.88 -15.85
CA ILE A 462 -7.76 -14.38 -15.64
C ILE A 462 -8.64 -13.99 -16.83
N MET A 463 -8.65 -12.72 -17.22
CA MET A 463 -9.50 -12.24 -18.32
C MET A 463 -9.11 -12.82 -19.66
N THR A 464 -7.81 -13.02 -19.92
CA THR A 464 -7.33 -13.73 -21.12
C THR A 464 -7.87 -15.15 -21.15
N ALA A 465 -7.82 -15.87 -20.03
CA ALA A 465 -8.36 -17.24 -19.95
C ALA A 465 -9.88 -17.28 -20.13
N VAL A 466 -10.61 -16.44 -19.40
CA VAL A 466 -12.09 -16.35 -19.45
C VAL A 466 -12.60 -16.03 -20.86
N LEU A 467 -11.93 -15.09 -21.55
CA LEU A 467 -12.34 -14.63 -22.89
C LEU A 467 -11.74 -15.46 -24.03
N SER A 468 -10.91 -16.47 -23.75
CA SER A 468 -10.25 -17.32 -24.76
C SER A 468 -11.21 -18.22 -25.53
N GLY A 469 -12.42 -18.44 -25.04
CA GLY A 469 -13.34 -19.45 -25.59
C GLY A 469 -12.99 -20.90 -25.22
N LYS A 470 -11.90 -21.12 -24.48
CA LYS A 470 -11.45 -22.48 -24.05
C LYS A 470 -12.37 -23.07 -22.96
N TYR A 471 -12.99 -22.23 -22.16
CA TYR A 471 -13.78 -22.63 -20.99
C TYR A 471 -15.25 -22.33 -21.13
N ASP A 472 -16.11 -23.21 -20.58
CA ASP A 472 -17.53 -22.94 -20.39
C ASP A 472 -17.70 -21.97 -19.21
N THR A 473 -17.94 -20.70 -19.51
CA THR A 473 -18.06 -19.62 -18.49
C THR A 473 -19.22 -19.84 -17.50
N ASN A 474 -20.19 -20.72 -17.82
CA ASN A 474 -21.27 -21.11 -16.90
C ASN A 474 -20.82 -22.19 -15.87
N LYS A 475 -19.63 -22.78 -16.06
CA LYS A 475 -19.04 -23.78 -15.16
C LYS A 475 -17.61 -23.41 -14.77
N LEU A 476 -17.37 -22.12 -14.65
CA LEU A 476 -16.09 -21.54 -14.34
C LEU A 476 -16.13 -20.80 -13.00
N ALA A 477 -15.06 -20.88 -12.26
CA ALA A 477 -14.81 -20.07 -11.05
C ALA A 477 -13.37 -19.58 -11.07
N VAL A 478 -13.07 -18.55 -10.29
CA VAL A 478 -11.73 -18.00 -10.11
C VAL A 478 -11.35 -18.07 -8.65
N ILE A 479 -10.10 -18.30 -8.34
CA ILE A 479 -9.56 -18.24 -6.97
C ILE A 479 -8.42 -17.23 -6.89
N ILE A 480 -8.37 -16.48 -5.82
CA ILE A 480 -7.29 -15.53 -5.51
C ILE A 480 -7.00 -15.54 -4.01
N SER A 481 -5.74 -15.38 -3.61
CA SER A 481 -5.38 -15.15 -2.22
C SER A 481 -5.73 -13.72 -1.80
N GLN A 482 -6.14 -13.55 -0.55
CA GLN A 482 -6.52 -12.28 0.02
C GLN A 482 -5.94 -12.14 1.42
N THR A 483 -5.05 -11.17 1.63
CA THR A 483 -4.29 -11.04 2.88
C THR A 483 -5.06 -10.34 4.00
N GLY A 484 -6.01 -9.45 3.67
CA GLY A 484 -6.76 -8.65 4.66
C GLY A 484 -5.96 -7.53 5.31
N GLY A 485 -4.74 -7.24 4.82
CA GLY A 485 -3.89 -6.16 5.33
C GLY A 485 -4.21 -4.79 4.70
N GLY A 486 -3.54 -3.74 5.18
CA GLY A 486 -3.70 -2.35 4.70
C GLY A 486 -3.18 -2.09 3.27
N CYS A 487 -2.62 -3.10 2.59
CA CYS A 487 -2.21 -3.00 1.20
C CYS A 487 -3.40 -3.14 0.25
N ARG A 488 -3.34 -2.43 -0.88
CA ARG A 488 -4.34 -2.52 -1.96
C ARG A 488 -4.48 -3.93 -2.57
N ALA A 489 -3.50 -4.81 -2.38
CA ALA A 489 -3.58 -6.21 -2.79
C ALA A 489 -4.81 -6.96 -2.23
N THR A 490 -5.32 -6.56 -1.07
CA THR A 490 -6.57 -7.07 -0.50
C THR A 490 -7.77 -6.86 -1.45
N ASN A 491 -7.71 -5.86 -2.33
CA ASN A 491 -8.75 -5.51 -3.31
C ASN A 491 -8.56 -6.14 -4.71
N TYR A 492 -7.59 -7.02 -4.93
CA TYR A 492 -7.47 -7.71 -6.23
C TYR A 492 -8.71 -8.52 -6.57
N ILE A 493 -9.34 -9.13 -5.57
CA ILE A 493 -10.60 -9.83 -5.74
C ILE A 493 -11.71 -8.92 -6.30
N SER A 494 -11.75 -7.66 -5.84
CA SER A 494 -12.70 -6.65 -6.32
C SER A 494 -12.41 -6.23 -7.75
N PHE A 495 -11.13 -6.08 -8.12
CA PHE A 495 -10.73 -5.79 -9.50
C PHE A 495 -11.11 -6.93 -10.45
N ILE A 496 -10.94 -8.20 -10.03
CA ILE A 496 -11.36 -9.37 -10.82
C ILE A 496 -12.88 -9.34 -11.03
N ARG A 497 -13.66 -9.16 -9.97
CA ARG A 497 -15.13 -9.10 -10.06
C ARG A 497 -15.59 -7.98 -10.98
N ARG A 498 -14.99 -6.78 -10.85
CA ARG A 498 -15.29 -5.63 -11.71
C ARG A 498 -14.90 -5.89 -13.16
N ALA A 499 -13.80 -6.56 -13.43
CA ALA A 499 -13.37 -6.95 -14.77
C ALA A 499 -14.35 -7.95 -15.40
N LEU A 500 -14.79 -8.95 -14.64
CA LEU A 500 -15.80 -9.92 -15.06
C LEU A 500 -17.12 -9.23 -15.37
N ALA A 501 -17.59 -8.32 -14.51
CA ALA A 501 -18.81 -7.53 -14.75
C ALA A 501 -18.72 -6.69 -16.03
N LYS A 502 -17.60 -5.96 -16.22
CA LYS A 502 -17.35 -5.19 -17.45
C LYS A 502 -17.33 -6.05 -18.71
N ALA A 503 -17.01 -7.34 -18.59
CA ALA A 503 -16.99 -8.29 -19.69
C ALA A 503 -18.32 -9.07 -19.86
N GLY A 504 -19.34 -8.79 -19.07
CA GLY A 504 -20.61 -9.53 -19.09
C GLY A 504 -20.49 -10.97 -18.59
N GLN A 505 -19.61 -11.21 -17.62
CA GLN A 505 -19.31 -12.52 -17.03
C GLN A 505 -19.55 -12.52 -15.51
N GLU A 506 -20.54 -11.80 -15.04
CA GLU A 506 -20.86 -11.60 -13.62
C GLU A 506 -21.23 -12.90 -12.91
N GLN A 507 -21.69 -13.92 -13.65
CA GLN A 507 -22.06 -15.24 -13.11
C GLN A 507 -20.86 -16.06 -12.59
N ILE A 508 -19.62 -15.66 -12.88
CA ILE A 508 -18.41 -16.38 -12.47
C ILE A 508 -18.09 -16.04 -11.01
N PRO A 509 -18.20 -17.01 -10.07
CA PRO A 509 -17.83 -16.76 -8.68
C PRO A 509 -16.30 -16.58 -8.53
N VAL A 510 -15.91 -15.61 -7.71
CA VAL A 510 -14.52 -15.39 -7.33
C VAL A 510 -14.32 -15.80 -5.88
N VAL A 511 -13.54 -16.84 -5.67
CA VAL A 511 -13.26 -17.44 -4.36
C VAL A 511 -12.10 -16.75 -3.69
N SER A 512 -12.29 -16.28 -2.48
CA SER A 512 -11.25 -15.72 -1.63
C SER A 512 -10.53 -16.84 -0.87
N LEU A 513 -9.24 -17.00 -1.12
CA LEU A 513 -8.37 -17.83 -0.29
C LEU A 513 -7.81 -16.96 0.83
N ASN A 514 -8.49 -16.94 1.98
CA ASN A 514 -8.09 -16.12 3.12
C ASN A 514 -8.12 -16.91 4.43
N LEU A 515 -7.23 -16.55 5.35
CA LEU A 515 -7.15 -17.11 6.71
C LEU A 515 -7.91 -16.26 7.74
N SER A 516 -8.39 -15.08 7.34
CA SER A 516 -9.01 -14.07 8.23
C SER A 516 -10.54 -14.13 8.24
N GLY A 517 -11.15 -15.02 7.46
CA GLY A 517 -12.61 -15.13 7.40
C GLY A 517 -13.31 -13.96 6.69
N LEU A 518 -12.60 -13.24 5.84
CA LEU A 518 -13.12 -12.07 5.12
C LEU A 518 -14.35 -12.39 4.27
N GLU A 519 -14.39 -13.57 3.67
CA GLU A 519 -15.51 -14.03 2.85
C GLU A 519 -15.72 -15.55 3.00
N ALA A 520 -16.99 -15.97 3.10
CA ALA A 520 -17.36 -17.36 3.14
C ALA A 520 -17.80 -17.87 1.76
N ASN A 521 -17.23 -19.01 1.33
CA ASN A 521 -17.61 -19.74 0.14
C ASN A 521 -17.86 -21.21 0.52
N PRO A 522 -19.12 -21.66 0.71
CA PRO A 522 -19.43 -22.99 1.23
C PRO A 522 -18.85 -24.15 0.41
N GLY A 523 -18.72 -23.96 -0.91
CA GLY A 523 -18.14 -24.95 -1.81
C GLY A 523 -16.61 -25.04 -1.75
N PHE A 524 -15.93 -24.10 -1.10
CA PHE A 524 -14.47 -24.08 -0.99
C PHE A 524 -14.03 -24.19 0.47
N LYS A 525 -13.41 -25.30 0.83
CA LYS A 525 -12.95 -25.59 2.19
C LYS A 525 -11.53 -26.12 2.19
N ILE A 526 -10.68 -25.48 2.95
CA ILE A 526 -9.33 -25.97 3.19
C ILE A 526 -9.39 -26.97 4.33
N THR A 527 -9.33 -28.25 3.98
CA THR A 527 -9.24 -29.33 4.99
C THR A 527 -7.81 -29.38 5.57
N PRO A 528 -7.62 -29.90 6.81
CA PRO A 528 -6.26 -30.07 7.37
C PRO A 528 -5.33 -30.88 6.45
N GLY A 529 -5.86 -31.89 5.75
CA GLY A 529 -5.09 -32.68 4.78
C GLY A 529 -4.65 -31.85 3.56
N LEU A 530 -5.51 -31.01 3.02
CA LEU A 530 -5.17 -30.10 1.91
C LEU A 530 -4.17 -29.03 2.36
N ALA A 531 -4.38 -28.42 3.54
CA ALA A 531 -3.44 -27.46 4.11
C ALA A 531 -2.04 -28.05 4.27
N MET A 532 -1.94 -29.27 4.80
CA MET A 532 -0.67 -29.98 4.96
C MET A 532 0.01 -30.25 3.60
N LYS A 533 -0.75 -30.68 2.58
CA LYS A 533 -0.21 -30.91 1.24
C LYS A 533 0.27 -29.60 0.59
N GLY A 534 -0.48 -28.51 0.77
CA GLY A 534 -0.08 -27.17 0.32
C GLY A 534 1.24 -26.74 0.96
N LEU A 535 1.39 -26.92 2.28
CA LEU A 535 2.63 -26.61 2.99
C LEU A 535 3.80 -27.52 2.54
N TYR A 536 3.56 -28.79 2.25
CA TYR A 536 4.59 -29.66 1.64
C TYR A 536 5.01 -29.14 0.27
N GLY A 537 4.05 -28.75 -0.58
CA GLY A 537 4.33 -28.16 -1.89
C GLY A 537 5.16 -26.88 -1.79
N LEU A 538 4.85 -26.04 -0.80
CA LEU A 538 5.59 -24.82 -0.54
C LEU A 538 7.05 -25.10 -0.16
N VAL A 539 7.29 -26.03 0.79
CA VAL A 539 8.65 -26.43 1.19
C VAL A 539 9.42 -27.04 0.02
N PHE A 540 8.77 -27.84 -0.84
CA PHE A 540 9.43 -28.37 -2.04
C PHE A 540 9.83 -27.27 -3.02
N GLY A 541 8.98 -26.29 -3.25
CA GLY A 541 9.29 -25.13 -4.10
C GLY A 541 10.47 -24.34 -3.57
N ASP A 542 10.49 -24.05 -2.26
CA ASP A 542 11.61 -23.36 -1.61
C ASP A 542 12.93 -24.15 -1.75
N ILE A 543 12.90 -25.46 -1.54
CA ILE A 543 14.09 -26.32 -1.75
C ILE A 543 14.53 -26.24 -3.21
N PHE A 544 13.61 -26.35 -4.18
CA PHE A 544 13.94 -26.27 -5.60
C PHE A 544 14.60 -24.93 -5.96
N MET A 545 14.08 -23.81 -5.47
CA MET A 545 14.73 -22.51 -5.72
C MET A 545 16.16 -22.50 -5.20
N ARG A 546 16.36 -22.91 -3.95
CA ARG A 546 17.69 -22.90 -3.32
C ARG A 546 18.68 -23.81 -4.05
N VAL A 547 18.29 -25.02 -4.43
CA VAL A 547 19.23 -25.97 -5.05
C VAL A 547 19.40 -25.72 -6.55
N LEU A 548 18.32 -25.36 -7.29
CA LEU A 548 18.39 -25.16 -8.73
C LEU A 548 19.18 -23.88 -9.09
N TYR A 549 18.82 -22.74 -8.49
CA TYR A 549 19.46 -21.47 -8.80
C TYR A 549 20.94 -21.42 -8.33
N ARG A 550 21.27 -22.22 -7.30
CA ARG A 550 22.64 -22.38 -6.85
C ARG A 550 23.48 -23.24 -7.80
N MET A 551 22.93 -24.37 -8.34
CA MET A 551 23.72 -25.34 -9.08
C MET A 551 23.74 -25.07 -10.58
N ARG A 552 22.63 -24.59 -11.17
CA ARG A 552 22.48 -24.37 -12.61
C ARG A 552 23.57 -23.46 -13.21
N PRO A 553 23.95 -22.32 -12.59
CA PRO A 553 24.99 -21.46 -13.15
C PRO A 553 26.39 -22.09 -13.24
N TYR A 554 26.64 -23.18 -12.55
CA TYR A 554 27.92 -23.86 -12.42
C TYR A 554 27.98 -25.26 -13.03
N GLU A 555 26.86 -25.75 -13.59
CA GLU A 555 26.76 -27.12 -14.15
C GLU A 555 27.79 -27.38 -15.24
N LYS A 556 28.45 -28.55 -15.22
CA LYS A 556 29.41 -28.98 -16.26
C LYS A 556 28.72 -29.39 -17.54
N GLU A 557 27.55 -30.00 -17.46
CA GLU A 557 26.73 -30.42 -18.56
C GLU A 557 25.47 -29.55 -18.61
N ALA A 558 25.33 -28.74 -19.65
CA ALA A 558 24.21 -27.83 -19.81
C ALA A 558 22.85 -28.54 -19.71
N GLY A 559 21.97 -27.98 -18.89
CA GLY A 559 20.63 -28.50 -18.64
C GLY A 559 20.56 -29.72 -17.69
N SER A 560 21.67 -30.12 -17.07
CA SER A 560 21.68 -31.23 -16.12
C SER A 560 20.89 -30.89 -14.84
N ALA A 561 20.97 -29.65 -14.37
CA ALA A 561 20.21 -29.17 -13.21
C ALA A 561 18.70 -29.12 -13.50
N ASP A 562 18.30 -28.66 -14.68
CA ASP A 562 16.89 -28.62 -15.08
C ASP A 562 16.31 -30.01 -15.28
N ARG A 563 17.06 -30.96 -15.87
CA ARG A 563 16.64 -32.37 -15.95
C ARG A 563 16.46 -33.00 -14.56
N LEU A 564 17.35 -32.70 -13.65
CA LEU A 564 17.26 -33.18 -12.26
C LEU A 564 16.05 -32.57 -11.54
N HIS A 565 15.81 -31.28 -11.73
CA HIS A 565 14.62 -30.59 -11.25
C HIS A 565 13.33 -31.26 -11.77
N ALA A 566 13.20 -31.46 -13.07
CA ALA A 566 12.03 -32.08 -13.69
C ALA A 566 11.76 -33.50 -13.12
N LYS A 567 12.81 -34.30 -12.90
CA LYS A 567 12.70 -35.61 -12.26
C LYS A 567 12.08 -35.53 -10.86
N TRP A 568 12.62 -34.64 -10.03
CA TRP A 568 12.16 -34.48 -8.64
C TRP A 568 10.81 -33.76 -8.54
N LEU A 569 10.53 -32.82 -9.41
CA LEU A 569 9.21 -32.18 -9.54
C LEU A 569 8.12 -33.24 -9.72
N LYS A 570 8.32 -34.19 -10.65
CA LYS A 570 7.37 -35.28 -10.88
C LYS A 570 7.15 -36.12 -9.62
N ILE A 571 8.21 -36.45 -8.88
CA ILE A 571 8.12 -37.19 -7.61
C ILE A 571 7.32 -36.40 -6.56
N CYS A 572 7.53 -35.10 -6.45
CA CYS A 572 6.79 -34.22 -5.55
C CYS A 572 5.30 -34.12 -5.93
N GLN A 573 5.01 -33.98 -7.21
CA GLN A 573 3.63 -33.95 -7.75
C GLN A 573 2.91 -35.28 -7.44
N ASP A 574 3.56 -36.42 -7.71
CA ASP A 574 3.01 -37.75 -7.43
C ASP A 574 2.78 -37.96 -5.93
N PHE A 575 3.66 -37.42 -5.08
CA PHE A 575 3.50 -37.49 -3.64
C PHE A 575 2.28 -36.68 -3.14
N VAL A 576 2.14 -35.41 -3.51
CA VAL A 576 1.02 -34.59 -3.05
C VAL A 576 -0.33 -35.02 -3.65
N SER A 577 -0.31 -35.71 -4.79
CA SER A 577 -1.50 -36.25 -5.44
C SER A 577 -2.10 -37.46 -4.71
N GLN A 578 -1.36 -38.13 -3.82
CA GLN A 578 -1.85 -39.27 -3.05
C GLN A 578 -2.98 -38.88 -2.10
N LYS A 579 -3.95 -39.75 -1.90
CA LYS A 579 -5.04 -39.52 -0.93
C LYS A 579 -4.53 -39.25 0.48
N HIS A 580 -3.54 -40.05 0.92
CA HIS A 580 -2.86 -39.93 2.21
C HIS A 580 -1.36 -39.75 1.99
N VAL A 581 -0.79 -38.72 2.58
CA VAL A 581 0.64 -38.40 2.50
C VAL A 581 1.31 -38.69 3.85
N SER A 582 2.49 -39.30 3.80
CA SER A 582 3.27 -39.62 5.00
C SER A 582 4.36 -38.58 5.23
N HIS A 583 4.42 -38.01 6.43
CA HIS A 583 5.50 -37.10 6.81
C HIS A 583 6.89 -37.76 6.66
N ARG A 584 7.04 -39.02 6.99
CA ARG A 584 8.30 -39.77 6.78
C ARG A 584 8.72 -39.77 5.30
N ARG A 585 7.78 -39.95 4.38
CA ARG A 585 8.05 -39.93 2.94
C ARG A 585 8.40 -38.49 2.46
N PHE A 586 7.72 -37.50 2.97
CA PHE A 586 8.07 -36.09 2.75
C PHE A 586 9.54 -35.81 3.12
N VAL A 587 9.97 -36.20 4.33
CA VAL A 587 11.36 -36.04 4.80
C VAL A 587 12.34 -36.72 3.85
N GLN A 588 12.04 -37.98 3.41
CA GLN A 588 12.89 -38.68 2.46
C GLN A 588 13.01 -37.99 1.12
N ILE A 589 11.93 -37.37 0.61
CA ILE A 589 11.95 -36.59 -0.64
C ILE A 589 12.82 -35.36 -0.46
N CYS A 590 12.63 -34.55 0.59
CA CYS A 590 13.46 -33.38 0.87
C CYS A 590 14.97 -33.74 0.93
N GLN A 591 15.30 -34.78 1.67
CA GLN A 591 16.70 -35.25 1.75
C GLN A 591 17.22 -35.76 0.40
N GLY A 592 16.38 -36.43 -0.38
CA GLY A 592 16.71 -36.95 -1.70
C GLY A 592 17.03 -35.83 -2.69
N ILE A 593 16.18 -34.78 -2.76
CA ILE A 593 16.38 -33.62 -3.61
C ILE A 593 17.74 -32.97 -3.28
N ILE A 594 17.94 -32.60 -2.01
CA ILE A 594 19.14 -31.90 -1.57
C ILE A 594 20.40 -32.73 -1.86
N LYS A 595 20.36 -34.05 -1.55
CA LYS A 595 21.50 -34.94 -1.78
C LYS A 595 21.82 -35.11 -3.26
N ASP A 596 20.82 -35.23 -4.13
CA ASP A 596 21.05 -35.46 -5.57
C ASP A 596 21.59 -34.16 -6.21
N PHE A 597 21.10 -32.98 -5.81
CA PHE A 597 21.64 -31.71 -6.28
C PHE A 597 23.04 -31.42 -5.73
N ASP A 598 23.31 -31.72 -4.45
CA ASP A 598 24.64 -31.53 -3.84
C ASP A 598 25.73 -32.38 -4.53
N ARG A 599 25.32 -33.45 -5.25
CA ARG A 599 26.20 -34.32 -6.02
C ARG A 599 26.26 -34.02 -7.52
N LEU A 600 25.50 -33.00 -7.96
CA LEU A 600 25.50 -32.62 -9.37
C LEU A 600 26.90 -32.14 -9.77
N PRO A 601 27.47 -32.65 -10.89
CA PRO A 601 28.80 -32.21 -11.33
C PRO A 601 28.81 -30.74 -11.72
N ILE A 602 29.52 -29.91 -10.95
CA ILE A 602 29.71 -28.49 -11.21
C ILE A 602 31.16 -28.13 -11.40
N ASP A 603 31.43 -26.96 -11.96
CA ASP A 603 32.77 -26.39 -12.01
C ASP A 603 33.08 -25.67 -10.69
N GLU A 604 33.79 -26.36 -9.81
CA GLU A 604 34.20 -25.86 -8.48
C GLU A 604 35.15 -24.64 -8.53
N ASN A 605 35.80 -24.43 -9.68
CA ASN A 605 36.75 -23.31 -9.84
C ASN A 605 36.07 -22.02 -10.31
N LEU A 606 34.88 -22.13 -10.88
CA LEU A 606 34.12 -21.00 -11.36
C LEU A 606 33.55 -20.20 -10.17
N ARG A 607 33.74 -18.90 -10.17
CA ARG A 607 33.15 -17.97 -9.20
C ARG A 607 32.33 -16.94 -9.95
N LYS A 608 31.10 -16.77 -9.52
CA LYS A 608 30.16 -15.78 -10.07
C LYS A 608 29.70 -14.83 -8.97
N PRO A 609 29.43 -13.57 -9.27
CA PRO A 609 28.81 -12.67 -8.27
C PRO A 609 27.44 -13.21 -7.89
N ARG A 610 27.17 -13.30 -6.60
CA ARG A 610 25.88 -13.69 -6.05
C ARG A 610 24.99 -12.48 -5.94
N VAL A 611 23.75 -12.59 -6.41
CA VAL A 611 22.77 -11.51 -6.47
C VAL A 611 21.47 -11.94 -5.80
N GLY A 612 21.15 -11.28 -4.69
CA GLY A 612 19.88 -11.47 -4.00
C GLY A 612 18.72 -10.83 -4.77
N VAL A 613 17.58 -11.51 -4.84
CA VAL A 613 16.34 -10.98 -5.43
C VAL A 613 15.29 -10.90 -4.35
N VAL A 614 14.94 -9.70 -3.94
CA VAL A 614 13.93 -9.39 -2.93
C VAL A 614 12.87 -8.45 -3.51
N GLY A 615 11.78 -8.20 -2.80
CA GLY A 615 10.80 -7.20 -3.25
C GLY A 615 9.36 -7.63 -3.06
N GLU A 616 8.46 -7.02 -3.84
CA GLU A 616 7.04 -7.35 -3.81
C GLU A 616 6.81 -8.79 -4.27
N ILE A 617 5.96 -9.51 -3.54
CA ILE A 617 5.89 -10.96 -3.59
C ILE A 617 5.57 -11.54 -4.97
N LEU A 618 4.62 -10.95 -5.72
CA LEU A 618 4.31 -11.42 -7.07
C LEU A 618 5.44 -11.10 -8.04
N VAL A 619 5.95 -9.88 -8.02
CA VAL A 619 7.05 -9.44 -8.89
C VAL A 619 8.32 -10.23 -8.59
N LYS A 620 8.58 -10.59 -7.32
CA LYS A 620 9.73 -11.40 -6.92
C LYS A 620 9.69 -12.81 -7.52
N PHE A 621 8.53 -13.47 -7.47
CA PHE A 621 8.41 -14.90 -7.79
C PHE A 621 7.87 -15.20 -9.19
N SER A 622 7.23 -14.26 -9.88
CA SER A 622 6.69 -14.46 -11.23
C SER A 622 7.71 -14.02 -12.29
N PRO A 623 8.22 -14.96 -13.11
CA PRO A 623 9.20 -14.64 -14.16
C PRO A 623 8.68 -13.59 -15.14
N SER A 624 7.45 -13.70 -15.58
CA SER A 624 6.83 -12.72 -16.49
C SER A 624 6.64 -11.34 -15.89
N ALA A 625 6.39 -11.26 -14.57
CA ALA A 625 6.22 -9.98 -13.90
C ALA A 625 7.55 -9.25 -13.64
N ASN A 626 8.68 -9.96 -13.66
CA ASN A 626 10.02 -9.39 -13.46
C ASN A 626 10.94 -9.49 -14.67
N ASN A 627 10.38 -9.69 -15.86
CA ASN A 627 11.13 -9.82 -17.11
C ASN A 627 12.20 -10.92 -17.07
N HIS A 628 11.85 -12.08 -16.48
CA HIS A 628 12.72 -13.25 -16.34
C HIS A 628 14.05 -12.93 -15.64
N LEU A 629 13.97 -12.22 -14.53
CA LEU A 629 15.12 -11.66 -13.82
C LEU A 629 16.17 -12.72 -13.45
N VAL A 630 15.75 -13.91 -12.99
CA VAL A 630 16.68 -14.99 -12.61
C VAL A 630 17.47 -15.46 -13.83
N GLU A 631 16.79 -15.75 -14.95
CA GLU A 631 17.40 -16.17 -16.21
C GLU A 631 18.31 -15.06 -16.76
N LEU A 632 17.89 -13.81 -16.62
CA LEU A 632 18.70 -12.65 -17.02
C LEU A 632 19.99 -12.57 -16.20
N LEU A 633 19.93 -12.69 -14.89
CA LEU A 633 21.10 -12.68 -14.01
C LEU A 633 22.07 -13.82 -14.37
N GLU A 634 21.56 -15.03 -14.59
CA GLU A 634 22.36 -16.18 -14.97
C GLU A 634 23.02 -15.99 -16.35
N SER A 635 22.30 -15.45 -17.33
CA SER A 635 22.82 -15.15 -18.67
C SER A 635 23.90 -14.07 -18.67
N GLU A 636 23.84 -13.13 -17.74
CA GLU A 636 24.86 -12.08 -17.51
C GLU A 636 26.00 -12.60 -16.59
N GLY A 637 26.02 -13.88 -16.26
CA GLY A 637 27.11 -14.55 -15.54
C GLY A 637 27.05 -14.43 -14.02
N ALA A 638 25.89 -14.18 -13.43
CA ALA A 638 25.69 -14.15 -11.99
C ALA A 638 24.99 -15.41 -11.45
N GLU A 639 24.95 -15.58 -10.14
CA GLU A 639 24.17 -16.54 -9.40
C GLU A 639 23.01 -15.81 -8.73
N ALA A 640 21.76 -16.19 -9.03
CA ALA A 640 20.59 -15.62 -8.35
C ALA A 640 20.34 -16.32 -7.01
N VAL A 641 20.01 -15.54 -5.99
CA VAL A 641 19.64 -16.00 -4.64
C VAL A 641 18.28 -15.41 -4.30
N VAL A 642 17.25 -16.26 -4.22
CA VAL A 642 15.87 -15.84 -3.94
C VAL A 642 15.44 -16.39 -2.59
N PRO A 643 15.12 -15.55 -1.60
CA PRO A 643 14.60 -15.99 -0.29
C PRO A 643 13.29 -16.77 -0.40
N ASP A 644 13.05 -17.66 0.57
CA ASP A 644 11.95 -18.62 0.56
C ASP A 644 10.56 -17.96 0.61
N LEU A 645 9.58 -18.58 -0.03
CA LEU A 645 8.18 -18.15 0.04
C LEU A 645 7.55 -18.49 1.42
N MET A 646 8.01 -19.57 2.06
CA MET A 646 7.60 -19.93 3.42
C MET A 646 7.87 -18.83 4.44
N ASP A 647 8.97 -18.09 4.29
CA ASP A 647 9.34 -17.01 5.21
C ASP A 647 8.33 -15.86 5.18
N PHE A 648 7.73 -15.58 4.01
CA PHE A 648 6.63 -14.62 3.91
C PHE A 648 5.39 -15.07 4.69
N LEU A 649 5.05 -16.36 4.69
CA LEU A 649 3.96 -16.88 5.53
C LEU A 649 4.30 -16.75 7.01
N LEU A 650 5.52 -17.11 7.42
CA LEU A 650 5.98 -16.94 8.79
C LEU A 650 5.90 -15.48 9.25
N TYR A 651 6.29 -14.54 8.38
CA TYR A 651 6.14 -13.10 8.61
C TYR A 651 4.66 -12.71 8.85
N CYS A 652 3.74 -13.18 8.03
CA CYS A 652 2.31 -12.88 8.20
C CYS A 652 1.78 -13.32 9.58
N PHE A 653 2.21 -14.48 10.06
CA PHE A 653 1.87 -14.95 11.40
C PHE A 653 2.58 -14.15 12.50
N LYS A 654 3.86 -13.85 12.32
CA LYS A 654 4.68 -13.08 13.28
C LYS A 654 4.11 -11.72 13.59
N ASN A 655 3.52 -11.06 12.60
CA ASN A 655 2.87 -9.75 12.75
C ASN A 655 1.77 -9.72 13.82
N SER A 656 1.17 -10.86 14.15
CA SER A 656 0.11 -10.95 15.17
C SER A 656 0.62 -10.67 16.57
N GLU A 657 1.89 -10.90 16.85
CA GLU A 657 2.51 -10.63 18.15
C GLU A 657 2.57 -9.13 18.40
N PHE A 658 3.17 -8.37 17.49
CA PHE A 658 3.24 -6.90 17.59
C PHE A 658 1.86 -6.24 17.68
N LYS A 659 0.89 -6.74 16.89
CA LYS A 659 -0.50 -6.24 16.95
C LYS A 659 -1.15 -6.45 18.30
N ALA A 660 -0.87 -7.59 18.95
CA ALA A 660 -1.41 -7.88 20.28
C ALA A 660 -0.72 -7.07 21.38
N ASP A 661 0.58 -6.85 21.24
CA ASP A 661 1.37 -6.16 22.27
C ASP A 661 1.18 -4.63 22.20
N HIS A 662 1.19 -4.02 21.01
CA HIS A 662 1.23 -2.55 20.85
C HIS A 662 -0.03 -1.93 20.23
N LEU A 663 -0.85 -2.71 19.50
CA LEU A 663 -1.99 -2.18 18.72
C LEU A 663 -3.35 -2.67 19.23
N GLY A 664 -3.43 -3.18 20.46
CA GLY A 664 -4.66 -3.55 21.13
C GLY A 664 -5.41 -4.77 20.57
N LYS A 665 -4.79 -5.57 19.70
CA LYS A 665 -5.43 -6.78 19.17
C LYS A 665 -5.39 -7.93 20.22
N LYS A 666 -6.25 -8.94 20.03
CA LYS A 666 -6.41 -10.03 21.00
C LYS A 666 -5.13 -10.86 21.14
N ARG A 667 -4.64 -11.06 22.36
CA ARG A 667 -3.49 -11.93 22.67
C ARG A 667 -3.70 -13.39 22.25
N SER A 668 -4.96 -13.86 22.20
CA SER A 668 -5.28 -15.20 21.70
C SER A 668 -4.89 -15.39 20.23
N SER A 669 -5.02 -14.34 19.41
CA SER A 669 -4.57 -14.37 18.00
C SER A 669 -3.06 -14.52 17.88
N ALA A 670 -2.30 -13.86 18.74
CA ALA A 670 -0.83 -13.99 18.81
C ALA A 670 -0.41 -15.40 19.22
N HIS A 671 -1.11 -16.01 20.18
CA HIS A 671 -0.85 -17.41 20.60
C HIS A 671 -1.11 -18.41 19.46
N ILE A 672 -2.25 -18.27 18.76
CA ILE A 672 -2.58 -19.13 17.61
C ILE A 672 -1.51 -18.96 16.50
N ALA A 673 -1.11 -17.73 16.25
CA ALA A 673 -0.08 -17.43 15.27
C ALA A 673 1.28 -18.07 15.65
N ARG A 674 1.67 -18.00 16.92
CA ARG A 674 2.91 -18.64 17.41
C ARG A 674 2.87 -20.17 17.23
N VAL A 675 1.74 -20.80 17.52
CA VAL A 675 1.55 -22.25 17.25
C VAL A 675 1.68 -22.53 15.76
N GLY A 676 1.12 -21.67 14.90
CA GLY A 676 1.26 -21.76 13.43
C GLY A 676 2.73 -21.68 12.99
N ILE A 677 3.49 -20.71 13.51
CA ILE A 677 4.92 -20.57 13.26
C ILE A 677 5.67 -21.85 13.65
N GLN A 678 5.43 -22.35 14.88
CA GLN A 678 6.08 -23.57 15.35
C GLN A 678 5.77 -24.79 14.49
N ALA A 679 4.53 -24.91 14.01
CA ALA A 679 4.12 -26.00 13.12
C ALA A 679 4.83 -25.91 11.74
N MET A 680 4.92 -24.71 11.15
CA MET A 680 5.60 -24.50 9.88
C MET A 680 7.11 -24.71 10.01
N GLU A 681 7.73 -24.23 11.09
CA GLU A 681 9.15 -24.45 11.41
C GLU A 681 9.45 -25.94 11.65
N TRP A 682 8.58 -26.65 12.36
CA TRP A 682 8.70 -28.09 12.52
C TRP A 682 8.65 -28.82 11.18
N LEU A 683 7.78 -28.36 10.27
CA LEU A 683 7.61 -28.94 8.95
C LEU A 683 8.85 -28.78 8.07
N ARG A 684 9.46 -27.59 8.05
CA ARG A 684 10.66 -27.32 7.24
C ARG A 684 11.98 -27.79 7.87
N LYS A 685 11.98 -28.09 9.17
CA LYS A 685 13.17 -28.53 9.92
C LYS A 685 13.98 -29.66 9.26
N PRO A 686 13.35 -30.73 8.69
CA PRO A 686 14.12 -31.78 8.00
C PRO A 686 14.89 -31.28 6.77
N ALA A 687 14.27 -30.36 5.99
CA ALA A 687 14.89 -29.74 4.83
C ALA A 687 16.04 -28.83 5.27
N ALA A 688 15.80 -27.94 6.25
CA ALA A 688 16.82 -27.06 6.81
C ALA A 688 18.03 -27.83 7.35
N LYS A 689 17.78 -28.97 8.06
CA LYS A 689 18.86 -29.84 8.53
C LYS A 689 19.68 -30.46 7.39
N ALA A 690 19.01 -30.88 6.31
CA ALA A 690 19.68 -31.47 5.15
C ALA A 690 20.49 -30.40 4.38
N LEU A 691 19.95 -29.20 4.19
CA LEU A 691 20.65 -28.07 3.58
C LEU A 691 21.89 -27.68 4.40
N LYS A 692 21.77 -27.57 5.72
CA LYS A 692 22.91 -27.26 6.61
C LYS A 692 24.00 -28.32 6.58
N ALA A 693 23.67 -29.59 6.26
CA ALA A 693 24.60 -30.68 6.15
C ALA A 693 25.23 -30.84 4.75
N SER A 694 24.75 -30.08 3.76
CA SER A 694 25.29 -30.08 2.38
C SER A 694 26.53 -29.22 2.27
N VAL A 695 27.27 -29.38 1.18
CA VAL A 695 28.48 -28.61 0.89
C VAL A 695 28.12 -27.27 0.18
N HIS A 696 27.03 -27.24 -0.59
CA HIS A 696 26.77 -26.16 -1.52
C HIS A 696 25.61 -25.24 -1.09
N PHE A 697 24.77 -25.64 -0.11
CA PHE A 697 23.54 -24.93 0.20
C PHE A 697 23.50 -24.36 1.62
N ASN A 698 22.87 -23.20 1.79
CA ASN A 698 22.57 -22.62 3.08
C ASN A 698 21.15 -23.03 3.55
N ALA A 699 20.98 -23.18 4.85
CA ALA A 699 19.66 -23.37 5.45
C ALA A 699 18.92 -21.99 5.55
N PRO A 700 17.57 -21.96 5.50
CA PRO A 700 16.81 -20.75 5.72
C PRO A 700 17.01 -20.19 7.13
N GLY A 701 16.91 -18.85 7.28
CA GLY A 701 16.98 -18.17 8.55
C GLY A 701 15.77 -18.45 9.48
N ASN A 702 15.84 -17.91 10.68
CA ASN A 702 14.75 -17.95 11.65
C ASN A 702 13.99 -16.65 11.67
N ILE A 703 12.65 -16.69 11.63
CA ILE A 703 11.82 -15.48 11.55
C ILE A 703 11.99 -14.54 12.76
N ASP A 704 12.30 -15.08 13.95
CA ASP A 704 12.55 -14.24 15.15
C ASP A 704 13.89 -13.50 15.03
N GLU A 705 14.93 -14.13 14.46
CA GLU A 705 16.20 -13.49 14.17
C GLU A 705 16.08 -12.44 13.08
N MET A 706 15.33 -12.74 12.01
CA MET A 706 15.02 -11.80 10.94
C MET A 706 14.29 -10.55 11.48
N ALA A 707 13.28 -10.73 12.34
CA ALA A 707 12.57 -9.63 12.98
C ALA A 707 13.50 -8.76 13.84
N LYS A 708 14.43 -9.40 14.56
CA LYS A 708 15.44 -8.70 15.37
C LYS A 708 16.39 -7.89 14.49
N MET A 709 16.90 -8.47 13.40
CA MET A 709 17.77 -7.75 12.46
C MET A 709 17.06 -6.55 11.83
N ALA A 710 15.81 -6.72 11.39
CA ALA A 710 15.04 -5.63 10.80
C ALA A 710 14.81 -4.48 11.80
N SER A 711 14.58 -4.79 13.08
CA SER A 711 14.27 -3.79 14.11
C SER A 711 15.39 -2.78 14.36
N ASP A 712 16.61 -3.08 13.92
CA ASP A 712 17.74 -2.13 13.97
C ASP A 712 17.62 -0.99 12.92
N ILE A 713 16.81 -1.18 11.87
CA ILE A 713 16.63 -0.23 10.77
C ILE A 713 15.18 0.29 10.69
N VAL A 714 14.21 -0.62 10.73
CA VAL A 714 12.79 -0.31 10.69
C VAL A 714 12.06 -1.07 11.79
N SER A 715 11.05 -0.45 12.39
CA SER A 715 10.21 -1.12 13.37
C SER A 715 9.47 -2.32 12.76
N VAL A 716 9.31 -3.40 13.53
CA VAL A 716 8.44 -4.53 13.17
C VAL A 716 6.95 -4.14 13.15
N GLY A 717 6.61 -2.92 13.53
CA GLY A 717 5.32 -2.28 13.30
C GLY A 717 5.00 -2.00 11.83
N ASN A 718 5.99 -1.97 10.95
CA ASN A 718 5.81 -1.88 9.49
C ASN A 718 5.28 -3.20 8.95
N GLN A 719 3.97 -3.39 8.93
CA GLN A 719 3.32 -4.67 8.66
C GLN A 719 2.44 -4.68 7.39
N THR A 720 2.52 -3.63 6.59
CA THR A 720 1.73 -3.53 5.36
C THR A 720 2.51 -4.09 4.18
N GLY A 721 1.88 -4.95 3.37
CA GLY A 721 2.55 -5.67 2.30
C GLY A 721 3.64 -6.59 2.86
N GLU A 722 4.82 -6.54 2.27
CA GLU A 722 6.01 -7.25 2.75
C GLU A 722 6.55 -6.65 4.07
N GLY A 723 6.25 -5.38 4.34
CA GLY A 723 6.58 -4.70 5.58
C GLY A 723 8.05 -4.87 6.00
N TRP A 724 8.31 -4.96 7.30
CA TRP A 724 9.65 -5.13 7.86
C TRP A 724 10.40 -6.35 7.31
N PHE A 725 9.67 -7.35 6.82
CA PHE A 725 10.25 -8.57 6.27
C PHE A 725 11.13 -8.32 5.04
N LEU A 726 10.75 -7.39 4.16
CA LEU A 726 11.57 -7.01 3.01
C LEU A 726 12.94 -6.44 3.43
N THR A 727 12.97 -5.62 4.48
CA THR A 727 14.24 -5.13 5.04
C THR A 727 15.03 -6.28 5.67
N ALA A 728 14.35 -7.21 6.36
CA ALA A 728 14.99 -8.40 6.94
C ALA A 728 15.63 -9.30 5.89
N GLU A 729 14.95 -9.55 4.74
CA GLU A 729 15.54 -10.32 3.63
C GLU A 729 16.82 -9.68 3.10
N MET A 730 16.85 -8.35 2.94
CA MET A 730 18.07 -7.66 2.51
C MET A 730 19.22 -7.83 3.52
N LEU A 731 18.91 -7.75 4.81
CA LEU A 731 19.91 -7.93 5.88
C LEU A 731 20.41 -9.38 5.97
N GLU A 732 19.50 -10.36 5.87
CA GLU A 732 19.84 -11.78 5.83
C GLU A 732 20.81 -12.07 4.68
N LEU A 733 20.51 -11.60 3.47
CA LEU A 733 21.37 -11.76 2.30
C LEU A 733 22.75 -11.14 2.50
N ILE A 734 22.81 -9.92 3.06
CA ILE A 734 24.11 -9.26 3.36
C ILE A 734 24.93 -10.09 4.35
N HIS A 735 24.30 -10.65 5.39
CA HIS A 735 24.95 -11.50 6.37
C HIS A 735 25.34 -12.89 5.85
N GLU A 736 24.72 -13.34 4.75
CA GLU A 736 25.05 -14.59 4.03
C GLU A 736 26.08 -14.37 2.89
N ASP A 737 26.80 -13.27 2.90
CA ASP A 737 27.77 -12.90 1.85
C ASP A 737 27.12 -12.74 0.45
N VAL A 738 25.91 -12.20 0.42
CA VAL A 738 25.18 -11.81 -0.81
C VAL A 738 24.94 -10.30 -0.80
N PRO A 739 25.97 -9.47 -0.92
CA PRO A 739 25.84 -8.01 -0.76
C PRO A 739 25.21 -7.32 -1.97
N ASN A 740 25.12 -7.99 -3.12
CA ASN A 740 24.49 -7.45 -4.32
C ASN A 740 23.03 -7.82 -4.30
N ILE A 741 22.11 -6.83 -4.29
CA ILE A 741 20.68 -7.08 -4.10
C ILE A 741 19.87 -6.29 -5.11
N VAL A 742 18.96 -6.96 -5.79
CA VAL A 742 17.91 -6.36 -6.62
C VAL A 742 16.61 -6.35 -5.82
N CYS A 743 16.13 -5.17 -5.48
CA CYS A 743 14.81 -4.99 -4.87
C CYS A 743 13.79 -4.74 -5.97
N THR A 744 13.00 -5.75 -6.30
CA THR A 744 11.97 -5.72 -7.35
C THR A 744 10.67 -5.16 -6.79
N GLN A 745 10.06 -4.21 -7.46
CA GLN A 745 8.83 -3.63 -6.98
C GLN A 745 7.95 -3.09 -8.09
N PRO A 746 6.63 -3.08 -7.92
CA PRO A 746 5.74 -2.32 -8.80
C PRO A 746 6.02 -0.82 -8.68
N PHE A 747 5.89 -0.09 -9.78
CA PHE A 747 5.88 1.36 -9.72
C PHE A 747 4.82 1.85 -8.72
N GLY A 748 5.19 2.80 -7.87
CA GLY A 748 4.28 3.34 -6.85
C GLY A 748 3.86 2.32 -5.78
N CYS A 749 4.69 1.33 -5.46
CA CYS A 749 4.44 0.39 -4.37
C CYS A 749 4.58 1.09 -3.01
N LEU A 750 3.46 1.35 -2.36
CA LEU A 750 3.42 2.15 -1.12
C LEU A 750 4.25 1.57 0.03
N PRO A 751 4.16 0.27 0.39
CA PRO A 751 5.01 -0.30 1.42
C PRO A 751 6.50 -0.20 1.09
N ASN A 752 6.87 -0.46 -0.15
CA ASN A 752 8.27 -0.53 -0.55
C ASN A 752 8.96 0.85 -0.63
N HIS A 753 8.19 1.95 -0.66
CA HIS A 753 8.76 3.29 -0.45
C HIS A 753 9.38 3.43 0.94
N VAL A 754 8.83 2.75 1.96
CA VAL A 754 9.33 2.80 3.33
C VAL A 754 10.38 1.72 3.56
N VAL A 755 10.02 0.44 3.33
CA VAL A 755 10.84 -0.73 3.76
C VAL A 755 11.73 -1.30 2.66
N GLY A 756 11.61 -0.83 1.43
CA GLY A 756 12.45 -1.15 0.28
C GLY A 756 13.38 0.01 -0.04
N LYS A 757 12.95 0.95 -0.91
CA LYS A 757 13.75 2.13 -1.29
C LYS A 757 14.15 2.98 -0.09
N GLY A 758 13.22 3.17 0.86
CA GLY A 758 13.41 4.01 2.04
C GLY A 758 14.55 3.59 2.96
N VAL A 759 15.00 2.34 2.89
CA VAL A 759 16.09 1.83 3.76
C VAL A 759 17.42 1.71 3.05
N ILE A 760 17.49 1.87 1.71
CA ILE A 760 18.73 1.63 0.94
C ILE A 760 19.87 2.54 1.41
N LYS A 761 19.58 3.80 1.71
CA LYS A 761 20.59 4.76 2.19
C LYS A 761 21.19 4.30 3.52
N GLU A 762 20.36 3.89 4.46
CA GLU A 762 20.79 3.40 5.77
C GLU A 762 21.51 2.06 5.69
N LEU A 763 21.07 1.15 4.80
CA LEU A 763 21.78 -0.10 4.53
C LEU A 763 23.21 0.15 4.03
N ARG A 764 23.38 1.04 3.05
CA ARG A 764 24.70 1.42 2.52
C ARG A 764 25.58 2.10 3.58
N ARG A 765 24.97 2.88 4.47
CA ARG A 765 25.71 3.52 5.57
C ARG A 765 26.26 2.49 6.57
N ARG A 766 25.45 1.48 6.93
CA ARG A 766 25.83 0.42 7.87
C ARG A 766 26.70 -0.66 7.23
N TYR A 767 26.41 -0.98 5.99
CA TYR A 767 27.08 -2.03 5.22
C TYR A 767 27.64 -1.44 3.92
N PRO A 768 28.82 -0.78 3.97
CA PRO A 768 29.39 -0.05 2.81
C PRO A 768 29.67 -0.93 1.59
N THR A 769 29.81 -2.24 1.77
CA THR A 769 30.01 -3.22 0.68
C THR A 769 28.70 -3.60 -0.01
N SER A 770 27.56 -3.22 0.57
CA SER A 770 26.25 -3.55 -0.01
C SER A 770 25.99 -2.77 -1.31
N ASN A 771 25.56 -3.49 -2.33
CA ASN A 771 25.29 -2.98 -3.66
C ASN A 771 23.80 -3.24 -3.99
N VAL A 772 22.93 -2.43 -3.38
CA VAL A 772 21.47 -2.58 -3.49
C VAL A 772 20.93 -1.67 -4.57
N VAL A 773 20.14 -2.22 -5.50
CA VAL A 773 19.42 -1.49 -6.55
C VAL A 773 17.93 -1.79 -6.49
N ALA A 774 17.09 -0.74 -6.48
CA ALA A 774 15.65 -0.88 -6.63
C ALA A 774 15.27 -0.77 -8.10
N ILE A 775 14.41 -1.68 -8.56
CA ILE A 775 13.91 -1.71 -9.95
C ILE A 775 12.39 -1.70 -9.91
N ASP A 776 11.81 -0.67 -10.55
CA ASP A 776 10.38 -0.54 -10.70
C ASP A 776 9.90 -1.29 -11.94
N TYR A 777 8.83 -2.07 -11.77
CA TYR A 777 8.12 -2.77 -12.84
C TYR A 777 6.75 -2.15 -13.07
N ASP A 778 6.46 -1.87 -14.32
CA ASP A 778 5.22 -1.22 -14.78
C ASP A 778 5.00 -1.57 -16.25
N PRO A 779 3.76 -1.68 -16.75
CA PRO A 779 3.50 -1.96 -18.18
C PRO A 779 4.15 -0.98 -19.15
N GLY A 780 4.34 0.26 -18.71
CA GLY A 780 4.98 1.33 -19.48
C GLY A 780 6.47 1.52 -19.19
N ALA A 781 7.05 0.75 -18.26
CA ALA A 781 8.46 0.89 -17.91
C ALA A 781 9.38 0.47 -19.06
N SER A 782 10.46 1.20 -19.21
CA SER A 782 11.48 0.86 -20.21
C SER A 782 12.32 -0.32 -19.75
N GLU A 783 12.18 -1.48 -20.38
CA GLU A 783 13.02 -2.66 -20.16
C GLU A 783 14.51 -2.34 -20.32
N VAL A 784 14.86 -1.45 -21.24
CA VAL A 784 16.23 -0.99 -21.46
C VAL A 784 16.78 -0.29 -20.21
N ASN A 785 15.98 0.55 -19.55
CA ASN A 785 16.42 1.24 -18.35
C ASN A 785 16.58 0.26 -17.18
N GLN A 786 15.70 -0.71 -17.04
CA GLN A 786 15.82 -1.78 -16.05
C GLN A 786 17.09 -2.59 -16.28
N LEU A 787 17.34 -3.01 -17.53
CA LEU A 787 18.53 -3.75 -17.91
C LEU A 787 19.81 -2.94 -17.65
N ASN A 788 19.83 -1.65 -17.98
CA ASN A 788 21.00 -0.78 -17.73
C ASN A 788 21.31 -0.67 -16.22
N ARG A 789 20.29 -0.55 -15.36
CA ARG A 789 20.49 -0.54 -13.90
C ARG A 789 21.06 -1.88 -13.40
N LEU A 790 20.56 -3.01 -13.91
CA LEU A 790 21.08 -4.34 -13.59
C LEU A 790 22.52 -4.50 -14.04
N LYS A 791 22.86 -4.11 -15.28
CA LYS A 791 24.24 -4.19 -15.80
C LYS A 791 25.22 -3.32 -15.01
N LEU A 792 24.77 -2.14 -14.57
CA LEU A 792 25.59 -1.28 -13.72
C LEU A 792 25.88 -1.94 -12.36
N MET A 793 24.84 -2.51 -11.74
CA MET A 793 24.96 -3.26 -10.48
C MET A 793 25.90 -4.47 -10.67
N LEU A 794 25.73 -5.26 -11.72
CA LEU A 794 26.58 -6.42 -12.02
C LEU A 794 28.03 -6.02 -12.34
N SER A 795 28.25 -4.88 -13.01
CA SER A 795 29.60 -4.35 -13.22
C SER A 795 30.32 -4.08 -11.90
N THR A 796 29.61 -3.50 -10.93
CA THR A 796 30.14 -3.25 -9.59
C THR A 796 30.40 -4.58 -8.85
N ALA A 797 29.43 -5.50 -8.89
CA ALA A 797 29.57 -6.83 -8.28
C ALA A 797 30.78 -7.62 -8.83
N ASN A 798 31.00 -7.59 -10.15
CA ASN A 798 32.16 -8.22 -10.79
C ASN A 798 33.48 -7.55 -10.41
N LYS A 799 33.51 -6.24 -10.18
CA LYS A 799 34.71 -5.54 -9.69
C LYS A 799 35.06 -5.98 -8.27
N HIS A 800 34.07 -6.09 -7.39
CA HIS A 800 34.26 -6.57 -6.01
C HIS A 800 34.78 -8.01 -6.02
N LEU A 801 34.15 -8.91 -6.76
CA LEU A 801 34.58 -10.30 -6.87
C LEU A 801 36.02 -10.44 -7.35
N LYS A 802 36.44 -9.65 -8.36
CA LYS A 802 37.83 -9.63 -8.85
C LYS A 802 38.81 -9.03 -7.84
N ALA A 803 38.36 -8.13 -6.98
CA ALA A 803 39.22 -7.57 -5.92
C ALA A 803 39.47 -8.58 -4.78
N GLU A 804 38.48 -9.39 -4.44
CA GLU A 804 38.58 -10.47 -3.45
C GLU A 804 39.45 -11.64 -3.93
N GLN A 805 39.60 -11.84 -5.24
CA GLN A 805 40.43 -12.89 -5.84
C GLN A 805 41.93 -12.49 -5.94
N LYS A 806 42.25 -11.22 -5.75
CA LYS A 806 43.63 -10.69 -5.70
C LYS A 806 44.18 -10.63 -4.29
#